data_1cfc46dd06a2f570fa5302789ecfeaa5
#
_entry.id   1cfc46dd06a2f570fa5302789ecfeaa5
#
_cell.length_a   1.000
_cell.length_b   1.000
_cell.length_c   1.000
_cell.angle_alpha   90.00
_cell.angle_beta   90.00
_cell.angle_gamma   90.00
#
_symmetry.space_group_name_H-M   'P 1'
#
loop_
_entity.id
_entity.type
_entity.pdbx_description
1 polymer ?
#
loop_
_entity_poly.entity_id
_entity_poly.type
_entity_poly.pdbx_seq_one_letter_code
_entity_poly.pdbx_strand_id
1 'polypeptide(L)'
;MTKSFYITTPIYYPSGKLHIGSAYTTIACDVLARYKRMMNYDVFYLTGLDEHGQKIQQKAEEAGITPQAYVDGMAVGVKELWQLLDISYDKFIRTTDDYHEKVVAQVFERLLAQDDIYLGEYSGWYSVSDEEFFTESQLAEVYRDENGKVIGGVAPSGHEVEWVSEESYFLRLSKYQDRLVEFFKSQPDFITPDGRLNEMLKNFIEPGLEDLAVSRTTFTWGVPVPSNPKHVVYVWIDALLNYVTALGYGQGDHENFDKFWNGTVFHMVGKDILRFHSIYWPILLMMLDIKLPERLIAHGWFVMKDGKMSKSKGNVIYPEMLVERFGLDPLRYYLMRSLPVGSDGTFTPEDYVARINYELANDLGNLLNRTVAMINKYFGGQVPAYVENVTAFDADLAKVVEENIAEYHKQMNAVDYPRALEAVWNIISRTNKYIDETAPWVLAKEDGDKEQLAAVMAHLAASLRVVAHLIQPFMMNTSNAIMEQLGLGLDFDLENLTLAGFPENVTVVAKGTPIFPRLDMDEEIAYIQSQMTAGKPQEKEWIPEEVELKSEKDEIKFEEFDKVEIRVAEVKEVERVESSDKLLRFRLDAGDGEDRQILSGIAKFYPNEQELVGKKLQIVANLKPRKMMKKYVSQGMILSAEHGDQLTVLTVDPSVPNGSIIG
;
A
#
# COMPACT_ATOMS: atom_id res chain seq x y z
N MET A 1 -25.06 29.26 3.93
CA MET A 1 -25.05 27.78 3.88
C MET A 1 -23.62 27.34 4.01
N THR A 2 -23.33 26.41 4.91
CA THR A 2 -22.00 25.81 5.07
C THR A 2 -21.62 25.11 3.75
N LYS A 3 -20.39 25.29 3.26
CA LYS A 3 -19.94 24.66 2.02
C LYS A 3 -19.69 23.18 2.31
N SER A 4 -20.29 22.28 1.55
CA SER A 4 -20.05 20.85 1.65
C SER A 4 -18.81 20.43 0.83
N PHE A 5 -18.06 19.50 1.39
CA PHE A 5 -16.84 18.95 0.77
C PHE A 5 -16.80 17.43 0.96
N TYR A 6 -16.66 16.70 -0.13
CA TYR A 6 -16.54 15.27 -0.15
C TYR A 6 -15.16 14.87 -0.66
N ILE A 7 -14.43 14.10 0.14
CA ILE A 7 -13.13 13.55 -0.24
C ILE A 7 -13.10 12.05 -0.06
N THR A 8 -12.46 11.36 -1.01
CA THR A 8 -12.34 9.90 -0.96
C THR A 8 -10.92 9.43 -1.23
N THR A 9 -10.51 8.37 -0.54
CA THR A 9 -9.43 7.49 -1.01
C THR A 9 -9.97 6.59 -2.12
N PRO A 10 -9.12 5.83 -2.85
CA PRO A 10 -9.60 4.58 -3.45
C PRO A 10 -10.01 3.62 -2.34
N ILE A 11 -10.90 2.69 -2.64
CA ILE A 11 -11.10 1.54 -1.76
C ILE A 11 -9.95 0.54 -1.97
N TYR A 12 -9.39 0.02 -0.87
CA TYR A 12 -8.18 -0.78 -0.93
C TYR A 12 -8.50 -2.26 -1.17
N TYR A 13 -7.73 -2.88 -2.07
CA TYR A 13 -7.88 -4.30 -2.37
C TYR A 13 -7.21 -5.16 -1.29
N PRO A 14 -7.96 -5.96 -0.50
CA PRO A 14 -7.45 -6.62 0.70
C PRO A 14 -6.71 -7.94 0.39
N SER A 15 -5.87 -7.97 -0.62
CA SER A 15 -5.06 -9.15 -0.97
C SER A 15 -3.83 -9.35 -0.08
N GLY A 16 -3.61 -8.45 0.88
CA GLY A 16 -2.54 -8.52 1.85
C GLY A 16 -2.42 -7.26 2.69
N LYS A 17 -1.52 -7.29 3.69
CA LYS A 17 -1.29 -6.16 4.60
C LYS A 17 -0.93 -4.88 3.84
N LEU A 18 -1.56 -3.76 4.21
CA LEU A 18 -1.29 -2.44 3.62
C LEU A 18 0.06 -1.90 4.09
N HIS A 19 0.73 -1.15 3.23
CA HIS A 19 2.05 -0.60 3.46
C HIS A 19 2.06 0.93 3.42
N ILE A 20 3.23 1.54 3.54
CA ILE A 20 3.41 3.00 3.59
C ILE A 20 2.78 3.75 2.39
N GLY A 21 2.68 3.12 1.21
CA GLY A 21 2.01 3.71 0.04
C GLY A 21 0.51 3.90 0.25
N SER A 22 -0.18 2.92 0.84
CA SER A 22 -1.60 3.03 1.19
C SER A 22 -1.82 4.04 2.33
N ALA A 23 -0.90 4.06 3.32
CA ALA A 23 -0.90 5.05 4.38
C ALA A 23 -0.75 6.48 3.85
N TYR A 24 0.11 6.68 2.83
CA TYR A 24 0.27 7.99 2.19
C TYR A 24 -1.04 8.53 1.63
N THR A 25 -1.74 7.76 0.81
CA THR A 25 -3.03 8.17 0.22
C THR A 25 -4.05 8.54 1.29
N THR A 26 -4.17 7.67 2.31
CA THR A 26 -5.15 7.85 3.39
C THR A 26 -4.83 9.07 4.25
N ILE A 27 -3.56 9.27 4.62
CA ILE A 27 -3.12 10.46 5.38
C ILE A 27 -3.28 11.72 4.55
N ALA A 28 -2.99 11.70 3.24
CA ALA A 28 -3.15 12.84 2.36
C ALA A 28 -4.62 13.30 2.26
N CYS A 29 -5.57 12.36 2.19
CA CYS A 29 -7.00 12.66 2.28
C CYS A 29 -7.39 13.19 3.66
N ASP A 30 -6.86 12.60 4.73
CA ASP A 30 -7.14 13.02 6.11
C ASP A 30 -6.66 14.44 6.38
N VAL A 31 -5.46 14.79 5.93
CA VAL A 31 -4.92 16.15 6.02
C VAL A 31 -5.85 17.17 5.35
N LEU A 32 -6.33 16.86 4.14
CA LEU A 32 -7.24 17.76 3.44
C LEU A 32 -8.61 17.83 4.12
N ALA A 33 -9.13 16.72 4.63
CA ALA A 33 -10.39 16.67 5.38
C ALA A 33 -10.30 17.52 6.65
N ARG A 34 -9.24 17.37 7.45
CA ARG A 34 -8.99 18.18 8.67
C ARG A 34 -8.84 19.66 8.34
N TYR A 35 -8.04 19.99 7.33
CA TYR A 35 -7.89 21.36 6.86
C TYR A 35 -9.23 22.00 6.46
N LYS A 36 -10.06 21.31 5.68
CA LYS A 36 -11.37 21.79 5.25
C LYS A 36 -12.34 21.97 6.43
N ARG A 37 -12.33 21.05 7.42
CA ARG A 37 -13.11 21.20 8.67
C ARG A 37 -12.68 22.45 9.45
N MET A 38 -11.37 22.69 9.57
CA MET A 38 -10.83 23.90 10.21
C MET A 38 -11.13 25.20 9.43
N MET A 39 -11.45 25.08 8.14
CA MET A 39 -11.95 26.18 7.28
C MET A 39 -13.50 26.21 7.23
N ASN A 40 -14.17 25.67 8.23
CA ASN A 40 -15.62 25.66 8.40
C ASN A 40 -16.42 25.04 7.26
N TYR A 41 -15.83 24.07 6.52
CA TYR A 41 -16.58 23.22 5.58
C TYR A 41 -17.26 22.07 6.34
N ASP A 42 -18.42 21.69 5.84
CA ASP A 42 -19.03 20.41 6.21
C ASP A 42 -18.41 19.32 5.35
N VAL A 43 -17.62 18.43 5.97
CA VAL A 43 -16.78 17.47 5.26
C VAL A 43 -17.28 16.06 5.46
N PHE A 44 -17.36 15.31 4.37
CA PHE A 44 -17.52 13.86 4.41
C PHE A 44 -16.25 13.20 3.82
N TYR A 45 -15.60 12.35 4.61
CA TYR A 45 -14.40 11.63 4.21
C TYR A 45 -14.68 10.14 4.13
N LEU A 46 -14.54 9.57 2.92
CA LEU A 46 -14.79 8.15 2.64
C LEU A 46 -13.47 7.39 2.40
N THR A 47 -13.38 6.23 3.01
CA THR A 47 -12.40 5.18 2.70
C THR A 47 -13.07 3.82 2.76
N GLY A 48 -12.39 2.73 2.37
CA GLY A 48 -13.00 1.40 2.41
C GLY A 48 -12.18 0.31 1.75
N LEU A 49 -12.85 -0.82 1.49
CA LEU A 49 -12.25 -2.01 0.90
C LEU A 49 -13.01 -2.46 -0.35
N ASP A 50 -12.25 -2.84 -1.37
CA ASP A 50 -12.71 -3.55 -2.56
C ASP A 50 -12.51 -5.05 -2.32
N GLU A 51 -13.59 -5.77 -2.03
CA GLU A 51 -13.55 -7.10 -1.43
C GLU A 51 -13.94 -8.23 -2.39
N HIS A 52 -14.39 -7.91 -3.60
CA HIS A 52 -14.78 -8.90 -4.60
C HIS A 52 -13.63 -9.26 -5.55
N GLY A 53 -13.83 -10.29 -6.38
CA GLY A 53 -12.94 -10.68 -7.45
C GLY A 53 -12.23 -12.00 -7.27
N GLN A 54 -11.62 -12.47 -8.37
CA GLN A 54 -11.00 -13.79 -8.47
C GLN A 54 -9.84 -13.98 -7.49
N LYS A 55 -9.02 -12.95 -7.33
CA LYS A 55 -7.83 -12.99 -6.45
C LYS A 55 -8.20 -13.16 -4.97
N ILE A 56 -9.29 -12.51 -4.53
CA ILE A 56 -9.80 -12.68 -3.15
C ILE A 56 -10.33 -14.10 -2.97
N GLN A 57 -11.09 -14.62 -3.95
CA GLN A 57 -11.55 -16.00 -3.91
C GLN A 57 -10.38 -16.98 -3.78
N GLN A 58 -9.34 -16.83 -4.59
CA GLN A 58 -8.14 -17.66 -4.52
C GLN A 58 -7.42 -17.56 -3.18
N LYS A 59 -7.29 -16.35 -2.62
CA LYS A 59 -6.68 -16.15 -1.29
C LYS A 59 -7.46 -16.80 -0.16
N ALA A 60 -8.76 -16.79 -0.23
CA ALA A 60 -9.63 -17.48 0.72
C ALA A 60 -9.49 -18.99 0.59
N GLU A 61 -9.46 -19.53 -0.63
CA GLU A 61 -9.22 -20.95 -0.91
C GLU A 61 -7.84 -21.41 -0.41
N GLU A 62 -6.77 -20.65 -0.67
CA GLU A 62 -5.44 -20.90 -0.13
C GLU A 62 -5.41 -20.94 1.42
N ALA A 63 -6.23 -20.09 2.06
CA ALA A 63 -6.38 -20.05 3.51
C ALA A 63 -7.34 -21.10 4.08
N GLY A 64 -8.07 -21.84 3.23
CA GLY A 64 -9.04 -22.84 3.63
C GLY A 64 -10.29 -22.26 4.32
N ILE A 65 -10.67 -21.02 4.01
CA ILE A 65 -11.85 -20.33 4.58
C ILE A 65 -12.73 -19.76 3.48
N THR A 66 -13.91 -19.28 3.83
CA THR A 66 -14.78 -18.59 2.86
C THR A 66 -14.25 -17.23 2.48
N PRO A 67 -14.52 -16.71 1.26
CA PRO A 67 -14.14 -15.35 0.87
C PRO A 67 -14.65 -14.29 1.85
N GLN A 68 -15.88 -14.41 2.34
CA GLN A 68 -16.44 -13.50 3.34
C GLN A 68 -15.62 -13.49 4.63
N ALA A 69 -15.28 -14.66 5.18
CA ALA A 69 -14.46 -14.75 6.39
C ALA A 69 -13.06 -14.17 6.19
N TYR A 70 -12.50 -14.34 4.99
CA TYR A 70 -11.21 -13.76 4.63
C TYR A 70 -11.25 -12.22 4.65
N VAL A 71 -12.22 -11.62 3.95
CA VAL A 71 -12.32 -10.14 3.88
C VAL A 71 -12.76 -9.52 5.21
N ASP A 72 -13.56 -10.23 6.02
CA ASP A 72 -13.90 -9.79 7.39
C ASP A 72 -12.65 -9.66 8.26
N GLY A 73 -11.76 -10.63 8.21
CA GLY A 73 -10.47 -10.56 8.91
C GLY A 73 -9.58 -9.43 8.42
N MET A 74 -9.52 -9.22 7.11
CA MET A 74 -8.75 -8.12 6.51
C MET A 74 -9.30 -6.75 6.88
N ALA A 75 -10.64 -6.60 6.92
CA ALA A 75 -11.29 -5.35 7.29
C ALA A 75 -10.96 -4.90 8.73
N VAL A 76 -10.85 -5.85 9.66
CA VAL A 76 -10.42 -5.57 11.03
C VAL A 76 -9.02 -4.96 11.03
N GLY A 77 -8.05 -5.62 10.41
CA GLY A 77 -6.68 -5.13 10.37
C GLY A 77 -6.50 -3.77 9.70
N VAL A 78 -7.28 -3.48 8.65
CA VAL A 78 -7.25 -2.15 8.01
C VAL A 78 -7.85 -1.07 8.89
N LYS A 79 -8.95 -1.35 9.61
CA LYS A 79 -9.55 -0.40 10.56
C LYS A 79 -8.62 -0.12 11.74
N GLU A 80 -7.93 -1.14 12.25
CA GLU A 80 -6.90 -0.98 13.30
C GLU A 80 -5.75 -0.10 12.81
N LEU A 81 -5.29 -0.29 11.57
CA LEU A 81 -4.28 0.56 10.96
C LEU A 81 -4.76 2.02 10.84
N TRP A 82 -6.00 2.26 10.38
CA TRP A 82 -6.55 3.62 10.31
C TRP A 82 -6.73 4.27 11.68
N GLN A 83 -7.06 3.48 12.70
CA GLN A 83 -7.08 3.96 14.09
C GLN A 83 -5.68 4.33 14.57
N LEU A 84 -4.66 3.51 14.30
CA LEU A 84 -3.27 3.81 14.65
C LEU A 84 -2.76 5.10 13.98
N LEU A 85 -3.18 5.35 12.74
CA LEU A 85 -2.82 6.54 11.96
C LEU A 85 -3.70 7.76 12.27
N ASP A 86 -4.65 7.65 13.19
CA ASP A 86 -5.62 8.69 13.58
C ASP A 86 -6.36 9.28 12.37
N ILE A 87 -6.89 8.39 11.51
CA ILE A 87 -7.63 8.78 10.30
C ILE A 87 -9.06 9.15 10.66
N SER A 88 -9.47 10.38 10.30
CA SER A 88 -10.76 10.98 10.66
C SER A 88 -11.87 10.73 9.61
N TYR A 89 -11.92 9.52 9.03
CA TYR A 89 -12.96 9.18 8.05
C TYR A 89 -14.36 9.16 8.70
N ASP A 90 -15.37 9.58 7.93
CA ASP A 90 -16.77 9.56 8.34
C ASP A 90 -17.43 8.22 8.02
N LYS A 91 -17.00 7.55 6.96
CA LYS A 91 -17.50 6.22 6.59
C LYS A 91 -16.39 5.33 6.05
N PHE A 92 -16.44 4.06 6.47
CA PHE A 92 -15.65 2.97 5.93
C PHE A 92 -16.60 2.03 5.18
N ILE A 93 -16.55 2.05 3.84
CA ILE A 93 -17.39 1.21 3.00
C ILE A 93 -16.70 -0.11 2.68
N ARG A 94 -17.49 -1.17 2.56
CA ARG A 94 -17.08 -2.47 2.04
C ARG A 94 -17.93 -2.79 0.81
N THR A 95 -17.34 -3.32 -0.25
CA THR A 95 -18.15 -3.72 -1.42
C THR A 95 -19.07 -4.91 -1.12
N THR A 96 -18.82 -5.64 -0.04
CA THR A 96 -19.69 -6.69 0.52
C THR A 96 -20.83 -6.17 1.42
N ASP A 97 -20.97 -4.85 1.60
CA ASP A 97 -22.13 -4.30 2.31
C ASP A 97 -23.41 -4.54 1.49
N ASP A 98 -24.42 -5.15 2.11
CA ASP A 98 -25.70 -5.53 1.45
C ASP A 98 -26.35 -4.39 0.64
N TYR A 99 -26.29 -3.15 1.15
CA TYR A 99 -26.87 -2.01 0.46
C TYR A 99 -26.08 -1.65 -0.81
N HIS A 100 -24.77 -1.83 -0.79
CA HIS A 100 -23.90 -1.58 -1.92
C HIS A 100 -24.16 -2.60 -3.03
N GLU A 101 -24.12 -3.90 -2.71
CA GLU A 101 -24.39 -4.98 -3.67
C GLU A 101 -25.76 -4.81 -4.36
N LYS A 102 -26.79 -4.44 -3.59
CA LYS A 102 -28.13 -4.17 -4.15
C LYS A 102 -28.12 -3.05 -5.17
N VAL A 103 -27.44 -1.94 -4.87
CA VAL A 103 -27.35 -0.79 -5.79
C VAL A 103 -26.54 -1.14 -7.02
N VAL A 104 -25.43 -1.86 -6.87
CA VAL A 104 -24.60 -2.34 -8.00
C VAL A 104 -25.43 -3.20 -8.94
N ALA A 105 -26.19 -4.17 -8.41
CA ALA A 105 -27.09 -5.02 -9.19
C ALA A 105 -28.18 -4.20 -9.91
N GLN A 106 -28.79 -3.23 -9.24
CA GLN A 106 -29.81 -2.34 -9.84
C GLN A 106 -29.22 -1.45 -10.94
N VAL A 107 -28.04 -0.89 -10.73
CA VAL A 107 -27.33 -0.08 -11.73
C VAL A 107 -27.00 -0.92 -12.96
N PHE A 108 -26.51 -2.13 -12.80
CA PHE A 108 -26.20 -3.02 -13.91
C PHE A 108 -27.45 -3.29 -14.78
N GLU A 109 -28.57 -3.63 -14.16
CA GLU A 109 -29.83 -3.86 -14.86
C GLU A 109 -30.38 -2.58 -15.54
N ARG A 110 -30.24 -1.42 -14.89
CA ARG A 110 -30.58 -0.14 -15.50
C ARG A 110 -29.77 0.12 -16.76
N LEU A 111 -28.44 -0.07 -16.73
CA LEU A 111 -27.57 0.13 -17.88
C LEU A 111 -27.84 -0.88 -18.99
N LEU A 112 -28.20 -2.11 -18.65
CA LEU A 112 -28.63 -3.12 -19.61
C LEU A 112 -29.94 -2.71 -20.30
N ALA A 113 -30.92 -2.22 -19.55
CA ALA A 113 -32.19 -1.72 -20.10
C ALA A 113 -32.04 -0.46 -20.97
N GLN A 114 -31.00 0.36 -20.74
CA GLN A 114 -30.68 1.56 -21.53
C GLN A 114 -29.85 1.26 -22.77
N ASP A 115 -29.46 0.00 -23.03
CA ASP A 115 -28.52 -0.41 -24.07
C ASP A 115 -27.14 0.27 -23.93
N ASP A 116 -26.73 0.57 -22.70
CA ASP A 116 -25.37 1.00 -22.35
C ASP A 116 -24.49 -0.19 -21.94
N ILE A 117 -25.12 -1.34 -21.63
CA ILE A 117 -24.49 -2.66 -21.50
C ILE A 117 -25.12 -3.62 -22.50
N TYR A 118 -24.33 -4.49 -23.12
CA TYR A 118 -24.79 -5.55 -24.03
C TYR A 118 -23.97 -6.83 -23.87
N LEU A 119 -24.57 -7.98 -24.22
CA LEU A 119 -23.92 -9.29 -24.17
C LEU A 119 -23.10 -9.52 -25.44
N GLY A 120 -21.88 -10.04 -25.30
CA GLY A 120 -20.98 -10.38 -26.40
C GLY A 120 -20.00 -11.48 -26.01
N GLU A 121 -19.08 -11.82 -26.90
CA GLU A 121 -17.97 -12.73 -26.62
C GLU A 121 -16.70 -11.91 -26.51
N TYR A 122 -15.92 -12.18 -25.47
CA TYR A 122 -14.62 -11.56 -25.25
C TYR A 122 -13.51 -12.60 -25.30
N SER A 123 -12.41 -12.23 -25.97
CA SER A 123 -11.18 -12.99 -25.95
C SER A 123 -10.02 -12.03 -25.84
N GLY A 124 -9.17 -12.23 -24.83
CA GLY A 124 -8.03 -11.33 -24.57
C GLY A 124 -7.07 -11.87 -23.52
N TRP A 125 -5.97 -11.17 -23.34
CA TRP A 125 -4.97 -11.46 -22.32
C TRP A 125 -5.41 -10.90 -20.98
N TYR A 126 -5.65 -11.74 -19.99
CA TYR A 126 -6.15 -11.37 -18.66
C TYR A 126 -5.08 -11.53 -17.59
N SER A 127 -4.84 -10.49 -16.83
CA SER A 127 -4.04 -10.56 -15.61
C SER A 127 -4.94 -10.77 -14.40
N VAL A 128 -4.85 -11.94 -13.78
CA VAL A 128 -5.58 -12.25 -12.53
C VAL A 128 -5.14 -11.33 -11.38
N SER A 129 -3.88 -10.93 -11.36
CA SER A 129 -3.33 -10.07 -10.30
C SER A 129 -3.79 -8.62 -10.38
N ASP A 130 -4.01 -8.13 -11.61
CA ASP A 130 -4.46 -6.75 -11.84
C ASP A 130 -5.98 -6.69 -12.05
N GLU A 131 -6.61 -7.86 -12.21
CA GLU A 131 -8.01 -8.02 -12.60
C GLU A 131 -8.37 -7.20 -13.86
N GLU A 132 -7.46 -7.21 -14.84
CA GLU A 132 -7.55 -6.40 -16.05
C GLU A 132 -7.24 -7.20 -17.29
N PHE A 133 -7.94 -6.85 -18.40
CA PHE A 133 -7.64 -7.35 -19.74
C PHE A 133 -6.69 -6.42 -20.50
N PHE A 134 -5.84 -7.03 -21.27
CA PHE A 134 -4.85 -6.36 -22.12
C PHE A 134 -4.96 -6.84 -23.56
N THR A 135 -4.81 -5.93 -24.50
CA THR A 135 -4.50 -6.28 -25.89
C THR A 135 -3.02 -6.64 -26.01
N GLU A 136 -2.65 -7.37 -27.05
CA GLU A 136 -1.23 -7.71 -27.29
C GLU A 136 -0.31 -6.48 -27.28
N SER A 137 -0.76 -5.36 -27.83
CA SER A 137 0.00 -4.12 -27.89
C SER A 137 0.16 -3.41 -26.55
N GLN A 138 -0.62 -3.77 -25.54
CA GLN A 138 -0.57 -3.21 -24.19
C GLN A 138 0.33 -4.03 -23.24
N LEU A 139 0.76 -5.24 -23.65
CA LEU A 139 1.65 -6.07 -22.87
C LEU A 139 3.07 -5.46 -22.84
N ALA A 140 3.71 -5.49 -21.69
CA ALA A 140 5.10 -5.08 -21.52
C ALA A 140 6.07 -6.07 -22.19
N GLU A 141 5.72 -7.37 -22.13
CA GLU A 141 6.44 -8.45 -22.80
C GLU A 141 5.42 -9.39 -23.46
N VAL A 142 5.75 -9.92 -24.63
CA VAL A 142 4.90 -10.84 -25.40
C VAL A 142 5.67 -12.14 -25.63
N TYR A 143 5.11 -13.26 -25.16
CA TYR A 143 5.68 -14.59 -25.38
C TYR A 143 5.11 -15.19 -26.65
N ARG A 144 5.98 -15.70 -27.55
CA ARG A 144 5.57 -16.30 -28.83
C ARG A 144 6.11 -17.72 -28.96
N ASP A 145 5.34 -18.59 -29.61
CA ASP A 145 5.78 -19.91 -29.96
C ASP A 145 6.72 -19.87 -31.20
N GLU A 146 7.22 -21.03 -31.59
CA GLU A 146 8.12 -21.20 -32.76
C GLU A 146 7.50 -20.70 -34.10
N ASN A 147 6.17 -20.58 -34.16
CA ASN A 147 5.43 -20.11 -35.33
C ASN A 147 5.09 -18.61 -35.25
N GLY A 148 5.54 -17.90 -34.18
CA GLY A 148 5.28 -16.50 -33.97
C GLY A 148 3.90 -16.20 -33.36
N LYS A 149 3.12 -17.24 -32.99
CA LYS A 149 1.82 -17.06 -32.31
C LYS A 149 2.05 -16.67 -30.88
N VAL A 150 1.30 -15.67 -30.38
CA VAL A 150 1.34 -15.27 -28.98
C VAL A 150 0.76 -16.38 -28.11
N ILE A 151 1.49 -16.76 -27.08
CA ILE A 151 1.14 -17.82 -26.12
C ILE A 151 1.06 -17.31 -24.67
N GLY A 152 1.43 -16.07 -24.42
CA GLY A 152 1.41 -15.42 -23.11
C GLY A 152 2.12 -14.08 -23.14
N GLY A 153 2.32 -13.48 -21.98
CA GLY A 153 3.04 -12.23 -21.84
C GLY A 153 2.99 -11.69 -20.42
N VAL A 154 3.50 -10.46 -20.25
CA VAL A 154 3.55 -9.77 -18.99
C VAL A 154 2.82 -8.43 -19.11
N ALA A 155 1.91 -8.15 -18.19
CA ALA A 155 1.21 -6.88 -18.09
C ALA A 155 2.19 -5.75 -17.72
N PRO A 156 1.84 -4.46 -17.93
CA PRO A 156 2.68 -3.32 -17.52
C PRO A 156 2.99 -3.27 -16.01
N SER A 157 2.15 -3.91 -15.20
CA SER A 157 2.35 -4.10 -13.76
C SER A 157 3.46 -5.09 -13.38
N GLY A 158 3.92 -5.92 -14.36
CA GLY A 158 4.89 -6.98 -14.17
C GLY A 158 4.28 -8.34 -13.82
N HIS A 159 2.95 -8.50 -13.91
CA HIS A 159 2.27 -9.77 -13.70
C HIS A 159 2.06 -10.52 -15.01
N GLU A 160 2.08 -11.85 -14.96
CA GLU A 160 1.78 -12.71 -16.11
C GLU A 160 0.31 -12.60 -16.50
N VAL A 161 0.04 -12.83 -17.81
CA VAL A 161 -1.30 -12.85 -18.37
C VAL A 161 -1.61 -14.21 -18.99
N GLU A 162 -2.88 -14.59 -18.92
CA GLU A 162 -3.42 -15.79 -19.55
C GLU A 162 -4.46 -15.44 -20.62
N TRP A 163 -4.61 -16.29 -21.65
CA TRP A 163 -5.62 -16.08 -22.66
C TRP A 163 -6.99 -16.56 -22.17
N VAL A 164 -7.92 -15.64 -22.04
CA VAL A 164 -9.32 -15.92 -21.66
C VAL A 164 -10.23 -15.69 -22.84
N SER A 165 -11.15 -16.62 -23.08
CA SER A 165 -12.24 -16.47 -24.04
C SER A 165 -13.54 -16.88 -23.36
N GLU A 166 -14.41 -15.91 -23.12
CA GLU A 166 -15.66 -16.11 -22.40
C GLU A 166 -16.80 -15.22 -22.93
N GLU A 167 -18.05 -15.62 -22.69
CA GLU A 167 -19.19 -14.74 -22.84
C GLU A 167 -19.12 -13.67 -21.76
N SER A 168 -19.25 -12.40 -22.15
CA SER A 168 -19.21 -11.28 -21.23
C SER A 168 -20.20 -10.19 -21.61
N TYR A 169 -20.63 -9.43 -20.64
CA TYR A 169 -21.32 -8.17 -20.88
C TYR A 169 -20.30 -7.05 -21.12
N PHE A 170 -20.62 -6.12 -22.03
CA PHE A 170 -19.76 -5.00 -22.42
C PHE A 170 -20.44 -3.68 -22.11
N LEU A 171 -19.69 -2.78 -21.47
CA LEU A 171 -20.07 -1.38 -21.24
C LEU A 171 -19.66 -0.54 -22.45
N ARG A 172 -20.61 0.21 -23.06
CA ARG A 172 -20.41 1.02 -24.27
C ARG A 172 -19.64 2.31 -23.97
N LEU A 173 -18.35 2.20 -23.65
CA LEU A 173 -17.49 3.36 -23.43
C LEU A 173 -17.36 4.23 -24.69
N SER A 174 -17.26 3.59 -25.85
CA SER A 174 -17.13 4.26 -27.15
C SER A 174 -18.25 5.26 -27.44
N LYS A 175 -19.47 4.96 -27.01
CA LYS A 175 -20.65 5.85 -27.14
C LYS A 175 -20.49 7.21 -26.43
N TYR A 176 -19.68 7.27 -25.38
CA TYR A 176 -19.52 8.44 -24.51
C TYR A 176 -18.20 9.19 -24.70
N GLN A 177 -17.34 8.75 -25.61
CA GLN A 177 -16.02 9.32 -25.83
C GLN A 177 -16.07 10.82 -26.10
N ASP A 178 -16.91 11.28 -27.03
CA ASP A 178 -16.99 12.71 -27.40
C ASP A 178 -17.43 13.56 -26.22
N ARG A 179 -18.38 13.06 -25.41
CA ARG A 179 -18.87 13.73 -24.21
C ARG A 179 -17.77 13.80 -23.13
N LEU A 180 -16.94 12.78 -22.99
CA LEU A 180 -15.80 12.79 -22.09
C LEU A 180 -14.73 13.80 -22.54
N VAL A 181 -14.43 13.87 -23.82
CA VAL A 181 -13.50 14.85 -24.39
C VAL A 181 -13.99 16.30 -24.19
N GLU A 182 -15.29 16.52 -24.36
CA GLU A 182 -15.91 17.84 -24.08
C GLU A 182 -15.80 18.20 -22.59
N PHE A 183 -16.03 17.23 -21.70
CA PHE A 183 -15.85 17.41 -20.26
C PHE A 183 -14.40 17.84 -19.94
N PHE A 184 -13.39 17.17 -20.43
CA PHE A 184 -11.99 17.53 -20.18
C PHE A 184 -11.63 18.91 -20.74
N LYS A 185 -12.19 19.30 -21.86
CA LYS A 185 -12.00 20.66 -22.42
C LYS A 185 -12.66 21.74 -21.55
N SER A 186 -13.82 21.42 -20.97
CA SER A 186 -14.57 22.36 -20.10
C SER A 186 -14.00 22.43 -18.68
N GLN A 187 -13.30 21.39 -18.23
CA GLN A 187 -12.72 21.23 -16.89
C GLN A 187 -11.23 20.84 -17.00
N PRO A 188 -10.34 21.74 -17.47
CA PRO A 188 -8.93 21.38 -17.69
C PRO A 188 -8.20 21.03 -16.40
N ASP A 189 -8.67 21.51 -15.25
CA ASP A 189 -8.09 21.26 -13.92
C ASP A 189 -8.67 20.02 -13.24
N PHE A 190 -9.51 19.22 -13.94
CA PHE A 190 -10.13 18.05 -13.37
C PHE A 190 -9.10 17.03 -12.87
N ILE A 191 -8.04 16.78 -13.64
CA ILE A 191 -6.96 15.86 -13.25
C ILE A 191 -5.74 16.65 -12.77
N THR A 192 -5.28 16.36 -11.58
CA THR A 192 -4.05 16.94 -11.01
C THR A 192 -3.01 15.84 -10.83
N PRO A 193 -1.74 16.00 -11.26
CA PRO A 193 -1.21 17.16 -12.02
C PRO A 193 -1.62 17.11 -13.51
N ASP A 194 -1.56 18.26 -14.17
CA ASP A 194 -2.03 18.47 -15.56
C ASP A 194 -1.40 17.51 -16.58
N GLY A 195 -0.16 17.11 -16.38
CA GLY A 195 0.54 16.14 -17.25
C GLY A 195 -0.18 14.80 -17.37
N ARG A 196 -0.95 14.40 -16.35
CA ARG A 196 -1.71 13.14 -16.34
C ARG A 196 -2.93 13.17 -17.26
N LEU A 197 -3.56 14.34 -17.44
CA LEU A 197 -4.64 14.48 -18.42
C LEU A 197 -4.13 14.22 -19.83
N ASN A 198 -2.96 14.78 -20.19
CA ASN A 198 -2.35 14.55 -21.51
C ASN A 198 -1.99 13.08 -21.75
N GLU A 199 -1.54 12.37 -20.69
CA GLU A 199 -1.29 10.94 -20.75
C GLU A 199 -2.56 10.14 -21.07
N MET A 200 -3.68 10.45 -20.40
CA MET A 200 -4.97 9.80 -20.64
C MET A 200 -5.50 10.09 -22.04
N LEU A 201 -5.42 11.32 -22.50
CA LEU A 201 -5.85 11.73 -23.84
C LEU A 201 -5.08 10.96 -24.92
N LYS A 202 -3.75 10.97 -24.86
CA LYS A 202 -2.90 10.35 -25.91
C LYS A 202 -2.96 8.84 -25.93
N ASN A 203 -2.92 8.23 -24.74
CA ASN A 203 -2.75 6.78 -24.65
C ASN A 203 -4.07 6.00 -24.78
N PHE A 204 -5.20 6.61 -24.39
CA PHE A 204 -6.46 5.88 -24.30
C PHE A 204 -7.59 6.49 -25.13
N ILE A 205 -7.66 7.82 -25.28
CA ILE A 205 -8.79 8.49 -25.92
C ILE A 205 -8.54 8.75 -27.40
N GLU A 206 -7.37 9.27 -27.79
CA GLU A 206 -7.02 9.54 -29.19
C GLU A 206 -7.04 8.28 -30.09
N PRO A 207 -6.61 7.09 -29.59
CA PRO A 207 -6.76 5.84 -30.36
C PRO A 207 -8.20 5.39 -30.56
N GLY A 208 -9.15 5.92 -29.80
CA GLY A 208 -10.55 5.52 -29.73
C GLY A 208 -10.80 4.59 -28.53
N LEU A 209 -11.85 4.90 -27.76
CA LEU A 209 -12.26 4.04 -26.65
C LEU A 209 -12.93 2.77 -27.15
N GLU A 210 -12.44 1.64 -26.69
CA GLU A 210 -13.09 0.33 -26.87
C GLU A 210 -14.08 0.07 -25.74
N ASP A 211 -15.13 -0.71 -26.04
CA ASP A 211 -16.12 -1.11 -25.03
C ASP A 211 -15.47 -2.06 -24.02
N LEU A 212 -15.82 -1.91 -22.75
CA LEU A 212 -15.20 -2.62 -21.63
C LEU A 212 -15.99 -3.88 -21.26
N ALA A 213 -15.34 -5.04 -21.20
CA ALA A 213 -15.95 -6.25 -20.65
C ALA A 213 -16.20 -6.08 -19.12
N VAL A 214 -17.48 -6.17 -18.72
CA VAL A 214 -17.94 -5.80 -17.37
C VAL A 214 -18.63 -6.92 -16.59
N SER A 215 -18.42 -8.16 -17.02
CA SER A 215 -18.82 -9.34 -16.26
C SER A 215 -17.85 -10.49 -16.42
N ARG A 216 -17.93 -11.45 -15.49
CA ARG A 216 -17.10 -12.65 -15.48
C ARG A 216 -17.95 -13.88 -15.22
N THR A 217 -17.52 -15.03 -15.75
CA THR A 217 -18.13 -16.35 -15.51
C THR A 217 -17.13 -17.35 -14.90
N THR A 218 -15.85 -16.98 -14.81
CA THR A 218 -14.76 -17.85 -14.35
C THR A 218 -14.65 -18.00 -12.84
N PHE A 219 -15.28 -17.11 -12.08
CA PHE A 219 -15.36 -17.14 -10.61
C PHE A 219 -16.75 -16.69 -10.14
N THR A 220 -17.06 -16.90 -8.85
CA THR A 220 -18.38 -16.63 -8.29
C THR A 220 -18.38 -15.58 -7.17
N TRP A 221 -17.23 -15.15 -6.69
CA TRP A 221 -17.13 -14.15 -5.63
C TRP A 221 -17.26 -12.73 -6.19
N GLY A 222 -18.47 -12.19 -6.16
CA GLY A 222 -18.83 -10.88 -6.67
C GLY A 222 -20.34 -10.69 -6.71
N VAL A 223 -20.82 -9.53 -7.14
CA VAL A 223 -22.25 -9.22 -7.25
C VAL A 223 -22.84 -9.96 -8.44
N PRO A 224 -23.81 -10.88 -8.26
CA PRO A 224 -24.41 -11.60 -9.38
C PRO A 224 -25.23 -10.65 -10.27
N VAL A 225 -25.18 -10.85 -11.59
CA VAL A 225 -26.07 -10.16 -12.53
C VAL A 225 -27.49 -10.72 -12.36
N PRO A 226 -28.51 -9.93 -11.91
CA PRO A 226 -29.81 -10.48 -11.58
C PRO A 226 -30.51 -11.20 -12.73
N SER A 227 -30.46 -10.66 -13.93
CA SER A 227 -31.06 -11.25 -15.14
C SER A 227 -30.28 -12.44 -15.72
N ASN A 228 -29.00 -12.63 -15.32
CA ASN A 228 -28.16 -13.73 -15.76
C ASN A 228 -27.14 -14.15 -14.68
N PRO A 229 -27.56 -14.90 -13.65
CA PRO A 229 -26.71 -15.22 -12.48
C PRO A 229 -25.48 -16.10 -12.76
N LYS A 230 -25.23 -16.50 -14.01
CA LYS A 230 -23.95 -17.11 -14.41
C LYS A 230 -22.81 -16.10 -14.39
N HIS A 231 -23.14 -14.81 -14.52
CA HIS A 231 -22.20 -13.72 -14.54
C HIS A 231 -22.16 -13.03 -13.19
N VAL A 232 -20.98 -12.65 -12.76
CA VAL A 232 -20.75 -11.66 -11.69
C VAL A 232 -20.32 -10.34 -12.31
N VAL A 233 -20.74 -9.24 -11.71
CA VAL A 233 -20.35 -7.90 -12.15
C VAL A 233 -18.85 -7.73 -12.02
N TYR A 234 -18.24 -7.11 -13.02
CA TYR A 234 -16.82 -6.80 -13.02
C TYR A 234 -16.43 -5.88 -11.87
N VAL A 235 -15.35 -6.23 -11.18
CA VAL A 235 -14.92 -5.59 -9.95
C VAL A 235 -14.83 -4.07 -10.04
N TRP A 236 -14.42 -3.49 -11.18
CA TRP A 236 -14.29 -2.05 -11.32
C TRP A 236 -15.62 -1.29 -11.42
N ILE A 237 -16.70 -1.87 -11.98
CA ILE A 237 -18.05 -1.25 -11.88
C ILE A 237 -18.53 -1.28 -10.44
N ASP A 238 -18.36 -2.42 -9.78
CA ASP A 238 -18.67 -2.62 -8.39
C ASP A 238 -17.89 -1.62 -7.52
N ALA A 239 -16.56 -1.62 -7.64
CA ALA A 239 -15.68 -0.73 -6.89
C ALA A 239 -16.01 0.75 -7.10
N LEU A 240 -16.18 1.23 -8.34
CA LEU A 240 -16.40 2.66 -8.61
C LEU A 240 -17.72 3.19 -8.02
N LEU A 241 -18.75 2.38 -7.98
CA LEU A 241 -20.05 2.77 -7.41
C LEU A 241 -19.98 3.04 -5.90
N ASN A 242 -18.93 2.59 -5.19
CA ASN A 242 -18.77 2.86 -3.77
C ASN A 242 -18.89 4.35 -3.43
N TYR A 243 -18.36 5.22 -4.29
CA TYR A 243 -18.31 6.67 -4.04
C TYR A 243 -19.69 7.31 -3.92
N VAL A 244 -20.69 6.76 -4.56
CA VAL A 244 -22.06 7.27 -4.49
C VAL A 244 -22.94 6.43 -3.55
N THR A 245 -22.75 5.11 -3.49
CA THR A 245 -23.53 4.26 -2.60
C THR A 245 -23.23 4.54 -1.13
N ALA A 246 -22.00 4.90 -0.80
CA ALA A 246 -21.60 5.33 0.54
C ALA A 246 -22.39 6.54 1.03
N LEU A 247 -22.83 7.40 0.14
CA LEU A 247 -23.65 8.59 0.43
C LEU A 247 -25.16 8.32 0.39
N GLY A 248 -25.61 7.10 0.04
CA GLY A 248 -27.02 6.73 -0.02
C GLY A 248 -27.63 6.70 -1.42
N TYR A 249 -26.86 6.87 -2.49
CA TYR A 249 -27.39 6.75 -3.85
C TYR A 249 -28.05 5.38 -4.08
N GLY A 250 -29.23 5.40 -4.69
CA GLY A 250 -30.02 4.19 -4.94
C GLY A 250 -30.69 3.57 -3.69
N GLN A 251 -30.60 4.23 -2.54
CA GLN A 251 -31.21 3.82 -1.28
C GLN A 251 -32.39 4.72 -0.91
N GLY A 252 -33.20 4.33 0.09
CA GLY A 252 -34.34 5.13 0.53
C GLY A 252 -33.95 6.44 1.20
N ASP A 253 -32.82 6.46 1.89
CA ASP A 253 -32.20 7.67 2.47
C ASP A 253 -30.98 8.07 1.63
N HIS A 254 -31.08 9.25 1.00
CA HIS A 254 -30.04 9.82 0.14
C HIS A 254 -29.70 11.28 0.52
N GLU A 255 -29.97 11.69 1.75
CA GLU A 255 -29.68 13.06 2.22
C GLU A 255 -28.20 13.41 2.07
N ASN A 256 -27.29 12.49 2.44
CA ASN A 256 -25.86 12.70 2.27
C ASN A 256 -25.44 12.76 0.80
N PHE A 257 -26.08 11.98 -0.07
CA PHE A 257 -25.82 12.07 -1.50
C PHE A 257 -26.20 13.46 -2.05
N ASP A 258 -27.39 13.94 -1.74
CA ASP A 258 -27.87 15.25 -2.17
C ASP A 258 -26.99 16.40 -1.64
N LYS A 259 -26.50 16.27 -0.41
CA LYS A 259 -25.66 17.27 0.25
C LYS A 259 -24.23 17.27 -0.23
N PHE A 260 -23.57 16.13 -0.22
CA PHE A 260 -22.12 16.05 -0.44
C PHE A 260 -21.75 15.81 -1.90
N TRP A 261 -22.52 15.00 -2.65
CA TRP A 261 -22.25 14.80 -4.07
C TRP A 261 -22.54 16.04 -4.91
N ASN A 262 -23.55 16.82 -4.55
CA ASN A 262 -23.81 18.11 -5.20
C ASN A 262 -22.92 19.25 -4.69
N GLY A 263 -22.13 19.01 -3.65
CA GLY A 263 -21.09 19.92 -3.16
C GLY A 263 -19.82 19.85 -3.99
N THR A 264 -18.68 20.04 -3.34
CA THR A 264 -17.35 19.87 -3.94
C THR A 264 -16.86 18.45 -3.72
N VAL A 265 -16.57 17.70 -4.79
CA VAL A 265 -16.17 16.29 -4.75
C VAL A 265 -14.75 16.12 -5.26
N PHE A 266 -13.87 15.60 -4.41
CA PHE A 266 -12.48 15.27 -4.76
C PHE A 266 -12.23 13.78 -4.57
N HIS A 267 -11.61 13.15 -5.56
CA HIS A 267 -11.05 11.80 -5.45
C HIS A 267 -9.53 11.88 -5.44
N MET A 268 -8.88 11.14 -4.54
CA MET A 268 -7.43 11.01 -4.51
C MET A 268 -7.06 9.55 -4.74
N VAL A 269 -6.24 9.29 -5.76
CA VAL A 269 -5.89 7.93 -6.20
C VAL A 269 -4.41 7.81 -6.54
N GLY A 270 -3.87 6.60 -6.50
CA GLY A 270 -2.57 6.31 -7.09
C GLY A 270 -2.61 6.42 -8.62
N LYS A 271 -1.50 6.80 -9.22
CA LYS A 271 -1.38 6.94 -10.69
C LYS A 271 -1.69 5.65 -11.46
N ASP A 272 -1.54 4.49 -10.83
CA ASP A 272 -1.81 3.15 -11.37
C ASP A 272 -3.28 2.91 -11.69
N ILE A 273 -4.19 3.51 -10.93
CA ILE A 273 -5.64 3.39 -11.13
C ILE A 273 -6.29 4.64 -11.72
N LEU A 274 -5.47 5.55 -12.24
CA LEU A 274 -5.95 6.82 -12.83
C LEU A 274 -6.91 6.58 -14.01
N ARG A 275 -6.62 5.59 -14.89
CA ARG A 275 -7.47 5.30 -16.04
C ARG A 275 -8.91 4.98 -15.64
N PHE A 276 -9.09 4.17 -14.61
CA PHE A 276 -10.42 3.78 -14.12
C PHE A 276 -11.20 4.98 -13.58
N HIS A 277 -10.54 5.91 -12.90
CA HIS A 277 -11.16 7.08 -12.29
C HIS A 277 -11.31 8.28 -13.22
N SER A 278 -10.52 8.34 -14.29
CA SER A 278 -10.59 9.45 -15.26
C SER A 278 -11.42 9.14 -16.50
N ILE A 279 -11.57 7.87 -16.84
CA ILE A 279 -12.30 7.42 -18.04
C ILE A 279 -13.58 6.67 -17.63
N TYR A 280 -13.46 5.54 -16.94
CA TYR A 280 -14.60 4.66 -16.66
C TYR A 280 -15.59 5.31 -15.69
N TRP A 281 -15.08 5.91 -14.61
CA TRP A 281 -15.94 6.55 -13.61
C TRP A 281 -16.74 7.73 -14.15
N PRO A 282 -16.15 8.74 -14.84
CA PRO A 282 -16.93 9.81 -15.47
C PRO A 282 -17.96 9.30 -16.47
N ILE A 283 -17.61 8.30 -17.30
CA ILE A 283 -18.56 7.73 -18.26
C ILE A 283 -19.71 7.02 -17.53
N LEU A 284 -19.43 6.24 -16.49
CA LEU A 284 -20.48 5.59 -15.69
C LEU A 284 -21.43 6.61 -15.05
N LEU A 285 -20.91 7.71 -14.51
CA LEU A 285 -21.70 8.82 -14.02
C LEU A 285 -22.54 9.50 -15.11
N MET A 286 -21.99 9.67 -16.32
CA MET A 286 -22.73 10.21 -17.45
C MET A 286 -23.90 9.30 -17.89
N MET A 287 -23.72 7.97 -17.84
CA MET A 287 -24.77 6.99 -18.13
C MET A 287 -25.90 7.03 -17.09
N LEU A 288 -25.56 7.37 -15.86
CA LEU A 288 -26.49 7.45 -14.74
C LEU A 288 -27.10 8.84 -14.53
N ASP A 289 -26.73 9.82 -15.37
CA ASP A 289 -27.11 11.23 -15.23
C ASP A 289 -26.74 11.84 -13.87
N ILE A 290 -25.60 11.45 -13.34
CA ILE A 290 -25.02 11.95 -12.08
C ILE A 290 -23.98 13.03 -12.41
N LYS A 291 -23.92 14.10 -11.57
CA LYS A 291 -22.91 15.14 -11.64
C LYS A 291 -21.51 14.52 -11.59
N LEU A 292 -20.58 15.05 -12.38
CA LEU A 292 -19.18 14.63 -12.34
C LEU A 292 -18.44 15.29 -11.16
N PRO A 293 -17.43 14.63 -10.58
CA PRO A 293 -16.60 15.21 -9.54
C PRO A 293 -15.80 16.41 -10.06
N GLU A 294 -15.44 17.33 -9.17
CA GLU A 294 -14.68 18.53 -9.55
C GLU A 294 -13.20 18.23 -9.75
N ARG A 295 -12.65 17.25 -9.01
CA ARG A 295 -11.21 17.00 -9.07
C ARG A 295 -10.84 15.54 -8.83
N LEU A 296 -9.90 15.08 -9.64
CA LEU A 296 -9.22 13.79 -9.50
C LEU A 296 -7.73 14.03 -9.30
N ILE A 297 -7.22 13.66 -8.14
CA ILE A 297 -5.83 13.89 -7.75
C ILE A 297 -5.08 12.57 -7.88
N ALA A 298 -4.14 12.50 -8.83
CA ALA A 298 -3.31 11.33 -9.08
C ALA A 298 -1.94 11.49 -8.45
N HIS A 299 -1.69 10.83 -7.33
CA HIS A 299 -0.39 10.88 -6.69
C HIS A 299 0.58 9.82 -7.23
N GLY A 300 1.89 10.10 -7.08
CA GLY A 300 2.95 9.14 -7.40
C GLY A 300 3.11 8.06 -6.33
N TRP A 301 4.10 7.20 -6.51
CA TRP A 301 4.40 6.12 -5.59
C TRP A 301 5.55 6.47 -4.65
N PHE A 302 5.52 5.94 -3.43
CA PHE A 302 6.73 5.73 -2.67
C PHE A 302 7.45 4.49 -3.21
N VAL A 303 8.67 4.71 -3.68
CA VAL A 303 9.55 3.66 -4.18
C VAL A 303 10.77 3.53 -3.28
N MET A 304 11.43 2.40 -3.34
CA MET A 304 12.72 2.16 -2.69
C MET A 304 13.85 2.45 -3.67
N LYS A 305 15.10 2.53 -3.19
CA LYS A 305 16.29 2.72 -4.07
C LYS A 305 16.38 1.63 -5.15
N ASP A 306 15.91 0.44 -4.86
CA ASP A 306 15.86 -0.73 -5.75
C ASP A 306 14.55 -0.87 -6.54
N GLY A 307 13.71 0.16 -6.54
CA GLY A 307 12.47 0.25 -7.29
C GLY A 307 11.20 0.08 -6.45
N LYS A 308 10.14 -0.46 -7.05
CA LYS A 308 8.84 -0.62 -6.38
C LYS A 308 8.94 -1.54 -5.15
N MET A 309 8.21 -1.19 -4.09
CA MET A 309 8.08 -2.05 -2.91
C MET A 309 7.46 -3.39 -3.28
N SER A 310 8.09 -4.47 -2.82
CA SER A 310 7.62 -5.83 -3.06
C SER A 310 7.91 -6.72 -1.85
N LYS A 311 6.92 -7.52 -1.44
CA LYS A 311 7.09 -8.50 -0.35
C LYS A 311 8.18 -9.52 -0.66
N SER A 312 8.27 -9.95 -1.93
CA SER A 312 9.30 -10.89 -2.38
C SER A 312 10.73 -10.33 -2.33
N LYS A 313 10.88 -9.00 -2.48
CA LYS A 313 12.17 -8.31 -2.34
C LYS A 313 12.53 -8.01 -0.88
N GLY A 314 11.56 -8.10 0.04
CA GLY A 314 11.76 -7.73 1.44
C GLY A 314 12.09 -6.26 1.66
N ASN A 315 11.59 -5.38 0.80
CA ASN A 315 11.81 -3.93 0.86
C ASN A 315 10.53 -3.14 1.18
N VAL A 316 9.55 -3.81 1.80
CA VAL A 316 8.28 -3.18 2.19
C VAL A 316 8.41 -2.53 3.57
N ILE A 317 7.86 -1.33 3.69
CA ILE A 317 7.78 -0.60 4.95
C ILE A 317 6.32 -0.56 5.41
N TYR A 318 6.11 -1.01 6.63
CA TYR A 318 4.81 -0.97 7.27
C TYR A 318 4.71 0.23 8.22
N PRO A 319 3.61 1.00 8.17
CA PRO A 319 3.46 2.20 8.99
C PRO A 319 3.58 1.94 10.49
N GLU A 320 3.11 0.77 10.95
CA GLU A 320 3.06 0.42 12.38
C GLU A 320 4.44 0.48 13.04
N MET A 321 5.46 -0.05 12.37
CA MET A 321 6.81 -0.05 12.93
C MET A 321 7.39 1.37 13.06
N LEU A 322 7.02 2.28 12.17
CA LEU A 322 7.45 3.67 12.24
C LEU A 322 6.69 4.43 13.33
N VAL A 323 5.38 4.18 13.46
CA VAL A 323 4.56 4.80 14.53
C VAL A 323 4.97 4.31 15.92
N GLU A 324 5.24 3.01 16.07
CA GLU A 324 5.67 2.42 17.33
C GLU A 324 7.02 2.98 17.81
N ARG A 325 7.98 3.15 16.91
CA ARG A 325 9.33 3.62 17.24
C ARG A 325 9.45 5.13 17.36
N PHE A 326 8.83 5.88 16.45
CA PHE A 326 9.05 7.32 16.29
C PHE A 326 7.82 8.17 16.63
N GLY A 327 6.65 7.56 16.81
CA GLY A 327 5.37 8.24 16.98
C GLY A 327 4.67 8.54 15.65
N LEU A 328 3.39 8.92 15.75
CA LEU A 328 2.52 9.16 14.60
C LEU A 328 2.92 10.42 13.81
N ASP A 329 3.14 11.53 14.50
CA ASP A 329 3.34 12.84 13.87
C ASP A 329 4.59 12.88 12.96
N PRO A 330 5.75 12.30 13.35
CA PRO A 330 6.89 12.19 12.42
C PRO A 330 6.60 11.44 11.14
N LEU A 331 5.79 10.36 11.19
CA LEU A 331 5.38 9.64 10.01
C LEU A 331 4.48 10.49 9.11
N ARG A 332 3.44 11.11 9.68
CA ARG A 332 2.53 11.98 8.92
C ARG A 332 3.26 13.17 8.30
N TYR A 333 4.16 13.79 9.05
CA TYR A 333 5.01 14.87 8.56
C TYR A 333 5.88 14.41 7.38
N TYR A 334 6.62 13.32 7.55
CA TYR A 334 7.50 12.79 6.52
C TYR A 334 6.76 12.50 5.22
N LEU A 335 5.63 11.80 5.31
CA LEU A 335 4.84 11.44 4.13
C LEU A 335 4.34 12.67 3.37
N MET A 336 3.89 13.69 4.08
CA MET A 336 3.35 14.90 3.46
C MET A 336 4.44 15.90 3.02
N ARG A 337 5.63 15.81 3.59
CA ARG A 337 6.77 16.71 3.29
C ARG A 337 7.63 16.21 2.12
N SER A 338 7.74 14.89 1.97
CA SER A 338 8.75 14.28 1.09
C SER A 338 8.26 13.99 -0.33
N LEU A 339 6.95 13.93 -0.55
CA LEU A 339 6.38 13.52 -1.84
C LEU A 339 5.51 14.63 -2.46
N PRO A 340 6.01 15.32 -3.51
CA PRO A 340 5.16 16.22 -4.30
C PRO A 340 4.03 15.43 -4.97
N VAL A 341 2.81 15.98 -4.94
CA VAL A 341 1.68 15.35 -5.62
C VAL A 341 1.98 15.14 -7.11
N GLY A 342 1.80 13.90 -7.58
CA GLY A 342 2.01 13.53 -8.98
C GLY A 342 3.41 13.02 -9.36
N SER A 343 4.38 13.13 -8.47
CA SER A 343 5.74 12.58 -8.66
C SER A 343 5.97 11.37 -7.77
N ASP A 344 6.83 10.45 -8.23
CA ASP A 344 7.31 9.39 -7.37
C ASP A 344 8.35 9.93 -6.38
N GLY A 345 8.37 9.42 -5.17
CA GLY A 345 9.37 9.75 -4.15
C GLY A 345 10.06 8.50 -3.64
N THR A 346 11.34 8.64 -3.30
CA THR A 346 12.13 7.54 -2.76
C THR A 346 12.15 7.63 -1.24
N PHE A 347 11.67 6.57 -0.57
CA PHE A 347 11.87 6.43 0.88
C PHE A 347 13.30 5.96 1.16
N THR A 348 13.96 6.62 2.10
CA THR A 348 15.22 6.14 2.68
C THR A 348 15.20 6.32 4.19
N PRO A 349 15.71 5.33 4.96
CA PRO A 349 15.84 5.47 6.41
C PRO A 349 16.64 6.71 6.82
N GLU A 350 17.67 7.03 6.05
CA GLU A 350 18.54 8.17 6.28
C GLU A 350 17.77 9.51 6.19
N ASP A 351 16.96 9.70 5.13
CA ASP A 351 16.15 10.91 4.97
C ASP A 351 15.07 11.01 6.04
N TYR A 352 14.45 9.87 6.39
CA TYR A 352 13.42 9.83 7.44
C TYR A 352 13.96 10.30 8.80
N VAL A 353 15.06 9.72 9.26
CA VAL A 353 15.68 10.08 10.56
C VAL A 353 16.27 11.49 10.53
N ALA A 354 16.87 11.89 9.40
CA ALA A 354 17.43 13.22 9.23
C ALA A 354 16.35 14.31 9.36
N ARG A 355 15.17 14.14 8.74
CA ARG A 355 14.07 15.11 8.84
C ARG A 355 13.54 15.23 10.26
N ILE A 356 13.43 14.13 11.00
CA ILE A 356 13.03 14.18 12.42
C ILE A 356 14.05 15.01 13.22
N ASN A 357 15.33 14.76 13.04
CA ASN A 357 16.37 15.46 13.79
C ASN A 357 16.50 16.95 13.41
N TYR A 358 16.51 17.27 12.12
CA TYR A 358 16.77 18.64 11.66
C TYR A 358 15.52 19.50 11.69
N GLU A 359 14.45 19.05 11.05
CA GLU A 359 13.25 19.87 10.89
C GLU A 359 12.37 19.82 12.16
N LEU A 360 12.09 18.63 12.72
CA LEU A 360 11.19 18.52 13.86
C LEU A 360 11.86 18.83 15.21
N ALA A 361 12.96 18.16 15.53
CA ALA A 361 13.59 18.33 16.83
C ALA A 361 14.40 19.64 16.93
N ASN A 362 15.23 19.93 15.90
CA ASN A 362 16.13 21.08 15.94
C ASN A 362 15.42 22.40 15.61
N ASP A 363 14.67 22.48 14.51
CA ASP A 363 14.05 23.74 14.12
C ASP A 363 12.81 24.06 14.97
N LEU A 364 11.81 23.17 15.00
CA LEU A 364 10.55 23.40 15.70
C LEU A 364 10.66 23.14 17.21
N GLY A 365 11.20 21.98 17.60
CA GLY A 365 11.28 21.57 19.02
C GLY A 365 12.15 22.51 19.82
N ASN A 366 13.30 22.93 19.28
CA ASN A 366 14.20 23.86 19.94
C ASN A 366 13.60 25.28 20.05
N LEU A 367 12.87 25.74 19.01
CA LEU A 367 12.15 27.03 19.05
C LEU A 367 11.15 27.06 20.22
N LEU A 368 10.31 26.03 20.36
CA LEU A 368 9.35 25.94 21.47
C LEU A 368 10.06 25.93 22.82
N ASN A 369 11.05 25.07 23.01
CA ASN A 369 11.78 24.95 24.27
C ASN A 369 12.46 26.24 24.68
N ARG A 370 13.15 26.93 23.75
CA ARG A 370 13.80 28.22 24.00
C ARG A 370 12.78 29.28 24.37
N THR A 371 11.67 29.37 23.66
CA THR A 371 10.62 30.38 23.92
C THR A 371 10.00 30.19 25.28
N VAL A 372 9.55 28.99 25.64
CA VAL A 372 8.96 28.68 26.98
C VAL A 372 9.97 28.96 28.10
N ALA A 373 11.23 28.56 27.91
CA ALA A 373 12.27 28.80 28.91
C ALA A 373 12.57 30.30 29.12
N MET A 374 12.62 31.09 28.06
CA MET A 374 12.87 32.52 28.13
C MET A 374 11.69 33.27 28.76
N ILE A 375 10.44 32.93 28.41
CA ILE A 375 9.25 33.52 29.03
C ILE A 375 9.24 33.23 30.56
N ASN A 376 9.50 32.00 30.95
CA ASN A 376 9.62 31.67 32.38
C ASN A 376 10.74 32.44 33.06
N LYS A 377 11.90 32.50 32.46
CA LYS A 377 13.08 33.17 33.03
C LYS A 377 12.91 34.67 33.20
N TYR A 378 12.33 35.34 32.19
CA TYR A 378 12.30 36.79 32.13
C TYR A 378 10.98 37.41 32.62
N PHE A 379 9.87 36.67 32.53
CA PHE A 379 8.51 37.14 32.85
C PHE A 379 7.76 36.20 33.82
N GLY A 380 8.44 35.25 34.46
CA GLY A 380 7.80 34.36 35.45
C GLY A 380 6.70 33.46 34.84
N GLY A 381 6.79 33.17 33.57
CA GLY A 381 5.81 32.36 32.82
C GLY A 381 4.69 33.17 32.16
N GLN A 382 4.53 34.46 32.54
CA GLN A 382 3.50 35.33 31.91
C GLN A 382 3.94 35.78 30.51
N VAL A 383 3.14 35.52 29.49
CA VAL A 383 3.38 36.05 28.16
C VAL A 383 3.03 37.54 28.11
N PRO A 384 3.96 38.44 27.73
CA PRO A 384 3.64 39.86 27.58
C PRO A 384 2.59 40.12 26.50
N ALA A 385 1.89 41.27 26.61
CA ALA A 385 0.93 41.68 25.60
C ALA A 385 1.62 41.87 24.24
N TYR A 386 0.96 41.44 23.17
CA TYR A 386 1.45 41.64 21.81
C TYR A 386 1.38 43.11 21.42
N VAL A 387 2.52 43.68 21.03
CA VAL A 387 2.62 45.09 20.53
C VAL A 387 3.46 45.10 19.25
N GLU A 388 2.96 45.72 18.23
CA GLU A 388 3.63 45.81 16.92
C GLU A 388 4.74 46.86 16.89
N ASN A 389 5.75 46.61 16.06
CA ASN A 389 6.79 47.58 15.70
C ASN A 389 7.59 48.20 16.88
N VAL A 390 7.86 47.41 17.92
CA VAL A 390 8.70 47.80 19.06
C VAL A 390 10.17 47.61 18.74
N THR A 391 10.54 46.45 18.13
CA THR A 391 11.90 46.24 17.66
C THR A 391 12.04 46.51 16.15
N ALA A 392 13.28 46.68 15.68
CA ALA A 392 13.54 46.93 14.24
C ALA A 392 13.21 45.70 13.35
N PHE A 393 12.93 44.54 13.95
CA PHE A 393 12.74 43.26 13.25
C PHE A 393 11.28 42.78 13.25
N ASP A 394 10.39 43.39 14.03
CA ASP A 394 9.00 42.95 14.21
C ASP A 394 8.20 43.02 12.91
N ALA A 395 8.34 44.14 12.16
CA ALA A 395 7.62 44.34 10.90
C ALA A 395 8.01 43.27 9.84
N ASP A 396 9.29 42.90 9.77
CA ASP A 396 9.75 41.86 8.85
C ASP A 396 9.24 40.47 9.27
N LEU A 397 9.28 40.16 10.57
CA LEU A 397 8.69 38.88 11.07
C LEU A 397 7.19 38.82 10.77
N ALA A 398 6.43 39.87 11.08
CA ALA A 398 5.00 39.91 10.84
C ALA A 398 4.66 39.75 9.36
N LYS A 399 5.40 40.44 8.48
CA LYS A 399 5.25 40.27 7.03
C LYS A 399 5.50 38.85 6.55
N VAL A 400 6.60 38.21 6.99
CA VAL A 400 6.90 36.84 6.59
C VAL A 400 5.82 35.88 7.11
N VAL A 401 5.31 36.05 8.33
CA VAL A 401 4.23 35.22 8.87
C VAL A 401 2.96 35.38 8.01
N GLU A 402 2.55 36.60 7.71
CA GLU A 402 1.34 36.86 6.91
C GLU A 402 1.43 36.31 5.48
N GLU A 403 2.56 36.55 4.80
CA GLU A 403 2.79 36.03 3.45
C GLU A 403 2.78 34.49 3.42
N ASN A 404 3.34 33.84 4.43
CA ASN A 404 3.39 32.37 4.49
C ASN A 404 2.07 31.74 4.97
N ILE A 405 1.24 32.42 5.75
CA ILE A 405 -0.15 31.98 6.00
C ILE A 405 -0.93 31.99 4.68
N ALA A 406 -0.82 33.05 3.87
CA ALA A 406 -1.48 33.11 2.58
C ALA A 406 -0.98 32.04 1.61
N GLU A 407 0.34 31.82 1.53
CA GLU A 407 0.94 30.77 0.70
C GLU A 407 0.52 29.37 1.17
N TYR A 408 0.48 29.12 2.48
CA TYR A 408 -0.03 27.86 3.03
C TYR A 408 -1.45 27.54 2.56
N HIS A 409 -2.38 28.51 2.67
CA HIS A 409 -3.76 28.30 2.20
C HIS A 409 -3.85 28.06 0.69
N LYS A 410 -3.04 28.76 -0.09
CA LYS A 410 -2.96 28.57 -1.55
C LYS A 410 -2.50 27.14 -1.87
N GLN A 411 -1.43 26.66 -1.22
CA GLN A 411 -0.87 25.33 -1.47
C GLN A 411 -1.78 24.21 -0.94
N MET A 412 -2.44 24.39 0.21
CA MET A 412 -3.44 23.46 0.71
C MET A 412 -4.63 23.29 -0.25
N ASN A 413 -5.10 24.37 -0.86
CA ASN A 413 -6.16 24.32 -1.87
C ASN A 413 -5.67 23.72 -3.20
N ALA A 414 -4.39 23.84 -3.52
CA ALA A 414 -3.74 23.16 -4.64
C ALA A 414 -3.43 21.69 -4.38
N VAL A 415 -3.55 21.25 -3.11
CA VAL A 415 -3.16 19.91 -2.64
C VAL A 415 -1.65 19.67 -2.77
N ASP A 416 -0.85 20.73 -2.63
CA ASP A 416 0.63 20.66 -2.61
C ASP A 416 1.13 20.76 -1.16
N TYR A 417 1.08 19.62 -0.47
CA TYR A 417 1.44 19.55 0.96
C TYR A 417 2.92 19.88 1.24
N PRO A 418 3.90 19.41 0.41
CA PRO A 418 5.29 19.82 0.61
C PRO A 418 5.49 21.33 0.63
N ARG A 419 4.86 22.06 -0.29
CA ARG A 419 4.96 23.53 -0.33
C ARG A 419 4.14 24.21 0.78
N ALA A 420 3.00 23.62 1.17
CA ALA A 420 2.27 24.09 2.33
C ALA A 420 3.12 24.00 3.61
N LEU A 421 3.79 22.86 3.84
CA LEU A 421 4.72 22.68 4.95
C LEU A 421 5.97 23.56 4.81
N GLU A 422 6.47 23.81 3.61
CA GLU A 422 7.57 24.76 3.37
C GLU A 422 7.22 26.16 3.86
N ALA A 423 6.00 26.64 3.58
CA ALA A 423 5.52 27.92 4.09
C ALA A 423 5.53 27.96 5.63
N VAL A 424 5.14 26.87 6.30
CA VAL A 424 5.24 26.78 7.77
C VAL A 424 6.70 26.83 8.24
N TRP A 425 7.59 26.09 7.58
CA TRP A 425 9.01 26.09 7.94
C TRP A 425 9.71 27.43 7.68
N ASN A 426 9.24 28.21 6.71
CA ASN A 426 9.69 29.60 6.52
C ASN A 426 9.34 30.47 7.75
N ILE A 427 8.15 30.29 8.33
CA ILE A 427 7.77 30.97 9.58
C ILE A 427 8.70 30.55 10.73
N ILE A 428 8.92 29.25 10.92
CA ILE A 428 9.78 28.68 11.98
C ILE A 428 11.21 29.22 11.82
N SER A 429 11.77 29.17 10.62
CA SER A 429 13.13 29.63 10.32
C SER A 429 13.27 31.14 10.56
N ARG A 430 12.30 31.95 10.09
CA ARG A 430 12.29 33.39 10.35
C ARG A 430 12.19 33.71 11.85
N THR A 431 11.38 32.94 12.59
CA THR A 431 11.22 33.13 14.05
C THR A 431 12.51 32.74 14.81
N ASN A 432 13.19 31.66 14.40
CA ASN A 432 14.50 31.33 14.97
C ASN A 432 15.53 32.43 14.71
N LYS A 433 15.57 32.95 13.47
CA LYS A 433 16.47 34.08 13.13
C LYS A 433 16.14 35.34 13.92
N TYR A 434 14.86 35.63 14.16
CA TYR A 434 14.40 36.75 14.98
C TYR A 434 14.94 36.70 16.41
N ILE A 435 15.07 35.51 17.02
CA ILE A 435 15.70 35.34 18.33
C ILE A 435 17.18 35.79 18.28
N ASP A 436 17.89 35.42 17.23
CA ASP A 436 19.32 35.73 17.10
C ASP A 436 19.54 37.22 16.81
N GLU A 437 18.70 37.85 16.00
CA GLU A 437 18.76 39.26 15.66
C GLU A 437 18.40 40.19 16.87
N THR A 438 17.38 39.80 17.64
CA THR A 438 16.92 40.59 18.81
C THR A 438 17.75 40.32 20.04
N ALA A 439 18.49 39.20 20.08
CA ALA A 439 19.35 38.80 21.19
C ALA A 439 18.72 39.04 22.61
N PRO A 440 17.60 38.37 22.96
CA PRO A 440 16.82 38.63 24.14
C PRO A 440 17.63 38.52 25.45
N TRP A 441 18.70 37.72 25.46
CA TRP A 441 19.64 37.64 26.57
C TRP A 441 20.45 38.92 26.81
N VAL A 442 20.58 39.80 25.80
CA VAL A 442 21.17 41.13 25.91
C VAL A 442 20.12 42.11 26.45
N LEU A 443 18.92 42.09 25.88
CA LEU A 443 17.77 42.91 26.35
C LEU A 443 17.37 42.62 27.79
N ALA A 444 17.66 41.44 28.30
CA ALA A 444 17.35 41.03 29.67
C ALA A 444 18.34 41.53 30.72
N LYS A 445 19.47 42.15 30.32
CA LYS A 445 20.44 42.74 31.28
C LYS A 445 19.82 43.91 32.07
N GLU A 446 20.52 44.34 33.11
CA GLU A 446 20.03 45.40 34.03
C GLU A 446 19.79 46.74 33.29
N ASP A 447 20.66 47.07 32.36
CA ASP A 447 20.63 48.25 31.49
C ASP A 447 19.93 47.98 30.13
N GLY A 448 19.32 46.79 29.94
CA GLY A 448 18.67 46.41 28.71
C GLY A 448 17.26 46.99 28.56
N ASP A 449 16.74 46.96 27.33
CA ASP A 449 15.42 47.44 26.97
C ASP A 449 14.34 46.38 27.28
N LYS A 450 13.59 46.65 28.37
CA LYS A 450 12.55 45.71 28.83
C LYS A 450 11.30 45.72 27.97
N GLU A 451 11.02 46.84 27.31
CA GLU A 451 9.90 46.95 26.37
C GLU A 451 10.16 46.10 25.10
N GLN A 452 11.37 46.24 24.56
CA GLN A 452 11.75 45.35 23.43
C GLN A 452 11.79 43.88 23.86
N LEU A 453 12.29 43.55 25.05
CA LEU A 453 12.28 42.16 25.53
C LEU A 453 10.87 41.59 25.64
N ALA A 454 9.91 42.39 26.14
CA ALA A 454 8.51 41.99 26.22
C ALA A 454 7.90 41.75 24.84
N ALA A 455 8.13 42.65 23.88
CA ALA A 455 7.69 42.49 22.53
C ALA A 455 8.26 41.23 21.87
N VAL A 456 9.57 40.96 22.04
CA VAL A 456 10.20 39.74 21.54
C VAL A 456 9.51 38.48 22.04
N MET A 457 9.26 38.37 23.37
CA MET A 457 8.60 37.19 23.95
C MET A 457 7.18 37.02 23.40
N ALA A 458 6.43 38.12 23.23
CA ALA A 458 5.08 38.10 22.68
C ALA A 458 5.08 37.61 21.22
N HIS A 459 6.00 38.13 20.38
CA HIS A 459 6.13 37.71 18.98
C HIS A 459 6.53 36.24 18.84
N LEU A 460 7.41 35.71 19.68
CA LEU A 460 7.79 34.31 19.68
C LEU A 460 6.61 33.40 20.03
N ALA A 461 5.85 33.74 21.08
CA ALA A 461 4.67 32.99 21.46
C ALA A 461 3.58 33.04 20.38
N ALA A 462 3.35 34.22 19.79
CA ALA A 462 2.40 34.41 18.69
C ALA A 462 2.77 33.60 17.43
N SER A 463 4.06 33.60 17.04
CA SER A 463 4.56 32.81 15.90
C SER A 463 4.36 31.30 16.14
N LEU A 464 4.65 30.80 17.34
CA LEU A 464 4.45 29.39 17.70
C LEU A 464 2.96 29.02 17.68
N ARG A 465 2.06 29.91 18.14
CA ARG A 465 0.62 29.69 18.01
C ARG A 465 0.20 29.56 16.54
N VAL A 466 0.69 30.44 15.68
CA VAL A 466 0.43 30.36 14.23
C VAL A 466 0.93 29.04 13.69
N VAL A 467 2.16 28.64 13.99
CA VAL A 467 2.73 27.36 13.56
C VAL A 467 1.86 26.20 14.03
N ALA A 468 1.43 26.19 15.32
CA ALA A 468 0.57 25.14 15.85
C ALA A 468 -0.73 24.99 15.04
N HIS A 469 -1.38 26.10 14.68
CA HIS A 469 -2.60 26.04 13.87
C HIS A 469 -2.34 25.49 12.47
N LEU A 470 -1.26 25.91 11.81
CA LEU A 470 -0.96 25.48 10.43
C LEU A 470 -0.54 24.01 10.35
N ILE A 471 0.15 23.46 11.37
CA ILE A 471 0.54 22.05 11.40
C ILE A 471 -0.56 21.11 11.89
N GLN A 472 -1.66 21.63 12.46
CA GLN A 472 -2.72 20.81 13.06
C GLN A 472 -3.28 19.72 12.11
N PRO A 473 -3.54 19.97 10.82
CA PRO A 473 -4.01 18.92 9.92
C PRO A 473 -2.99 17.79 9.71
N PHE A 474 -1.70 18.07 9.88
CA PHE A 474 -0.59 17.15 9.62
C PHE A 474 -0.14 16.40 10.88
N MET A 475 0.04 17.13 11.98
CA MET A 475 0.67 16.67 13.22
C MET A 475 -0.15 17.11 14.44
N MET A 476 -1.24 16.41 14.72
CA MET A 476 -2.22 16.78 15.72
C MET A 476 -1.63 16.82 17.13
N ASN A 477 -0.85 15.78 17.49
CA ASN A 477 -0.26 15.70 18.84
C ASN A 477 0.78 16.79 19.07
N THR A 478 1.59 17.09 18.06
CA THR A 478 2.60 18.15 18.12
C THR A 478 1.95 19.52 18.24
N SER A 479 0.92 19.78 17.43
CA SER A 479 0.13 21.00 17.48
C SER A 479 -0.49 21.21 18.86
N ASN A 480 -1.16 20.20 19.41
CA ASN A 480 -1.74 20.24 20.74
C ASN A 480 -0.67 20.49 21.82
N ALA A 481 0.46 19.80 21.75
CA ALA A 481 1.57 19.98 22.70
C ALA A 481 2.16 21.39 22.66
N ILE A 482 2.23 22.04 21.51
CA ILE A 482 2.66 23.45 21.39
C ILE A 482 1.62 24.35 22.08
N MET A 483 0.34 24.19 21.78
CA MET A 483 -0.72 25.00 22.40
C MET A 483 -0.76 24.84 23.91
N GLU A 484 -0.69 23.61 24.41
CA GLU A 484 -0.65 23.31 25.86
C GLU A 484 0.56 23.93 26.55
N GLN A 485 1.75 23.82 25.93
CA GLN A 485 2.96 24.41 26.52
C GLN A 485 2.95 25.94 26.50
N LEU A 486 2.26 26.53 25.54
CA LEU A 486 1.99 27.97 25.54
C LEU A 486 0.88 28.39 26.51
N GLY A 487 0.17 27.45 27.13
CA GLY A 487 -0.94 27.75 28.05
C GLY A 487 -2.23 28.16 27.31
N LEU A 488 -2.39 27.69 26.07
CA LEU A 488 -3.53 27.99 25.18
C LEU A 488 -4.51 26.81 25.16
N GLY A 489 -5.79 27.12 24.88
CA GLY A 489 -6.81 26.08 24.61
C GLY A 489 -6.61 25.44 23.23
N LEU A 490 -7.23 24.26 23.04
CA LEU A 490 -7.15 23.50 21.79
C LEU A 490 -8.26 23.92 20.79
N ASP A 491 -8.47 25.22 20.66
CA ASP A 491 -9.39 25.80 19.68
C ASP A 491 -8.59 26.34 18.49
N PHE A 492 -8.81 25.72 17.33
CA PHE A 492 -8.03 25.97 16.11
C PHE A 492 -8.91 26.64 15.06
N ASP A 493 -8.71 27.93 14.83
CA ASP A 493 -9.33 28.71 13.76
C ASP A 493 -8.28 29.07 12.71
N LEU A 494 -8.39 28.51 11.51
CA LEU A 494 -7.50 28.85 10.39
C LEU A 494 -8.03 30.01 9.54
N GLU A 495 -9.34 30.29 9.56
CA GLU A 495 -9.94 31.31 8.73
C GLU A 495 -9.53 32.73 9.16
N ASN A 496 -9.39 32.95 10.50
CA ASN A 496 -9.06 34.22 11.09
C ASN A 496 -7.66 34.26 11.74
N LEU A 497 -6.77 33.35 11.31
CA LEU A 497 -5.44 33.23 11.91
C LEU A 497 -4.55 34.42 11.55
N THR A 498 -4.07 35.13 12.57
CA THR A 498 -3.11 36.23 12.44
C THR A 498 -2.07 36.19 13.55
N LEU A 499 -0.93 36.83 13.36
CA LEU A 499 0.10 36.95 14.39
C LEU A 499 -0.43 37.77 15.59
N ALA A 500 -1.08 38.90 15.32
CA ALA A 500 -1.65 39.77 16.34
C ALA A 500 -2.82 39.15 17.15
N GLY A 501 -3.39 38.04 16.68
CA GLY A 501 -4.49 37.34 17.35
C GLY A 501 -4.07 36.50 18.58
N PHE A 502 -2.88 36.73 19.14
CA PHE A 502 -2.46 36.04 20.37
C PHE A 502 -3.26 36.57 21.57
N PRO A 503 -3.88 35.69 22.41
CA PRO A 503 -4.72 36.16 23.52
C PRO A 503 -3.90 36.79 24.66
N GLU A 504 -4.52 37.70 25.40
CA GLU A 504 -3.93 38.32 26.59
C GLU A 504 -3.99 37.40 27.80
N ASN A 505 -3.15 37.70 28.81
CA ASN A 505 -3.12 37.04 30.13
C ASN A 505 -2.83 35.53 30.06
N VAL A 506 -2.00 35.11 29.11
CA VAL A 506 -1.57 33.71 28.91
C VAL A 506 -0.34 33.44 29.78
N THR A 507 -0.33 32.25 30.42
CA THR A 507 0.81 31.76 31.20
C THR A 507 1.30 30.45 30.61
N VAL A 508 2.56 30.40 30.19
CA VAL A 508 3.17 29.17 29.64
C VAL A 508 3.40 28.14 30.77
N VAL A 509 3.54 26.88 30.43
CA VAL A 509 3.89 25.83 31.42
C VAL A 509 5.18 26.19 32.16
N ALA A 510 5.25 25.85 33.46
CA ALA A 510 6.41 26.17 34.29
C ALA A 510 7.73 25.54 33.80
N LYS A 511 7.63 24.41 33.14
CA LYS A 511 8.76 23.70 32.53
C LYS A 511 8.31 23.08 31.20
N GLY A 512 8.94 23.51 30.09
CA GLY A 512 8.73 22.90 28.79
C GLY A 512 9.23 21.46 28.73
N THR A 513 8.56 20.66 27.92
CA THR A 513 8.97 19.29 27.59
C THR A 513 9.33 19.22 26.11
N PRO A 514 10.44 18.56 25.74
CA PRO A 514 10.76 18.35 24.33
C PRO A 514 9.62 17.62 23.60
N ILE A 515 9.16 18.18 22.49
CA ILE A 515 8.12 17.56 21.66
C ILE A 515 8.67 16.47 20.73
N PHE A 516 9.96 16.54 20.42
CA PHE A 516 10.68 15.51 19.67
C PHE A 516 12.03 15.24 20.35
N PRO A 517 12.38 13.97 20.61
CA PRO A 517 13.70 13.60 21.05
C PRO A 517 14.71 13.73 19.91
N ARG A 518 15.96 13.98 20.23
CA ARG A 518 17.05 13.85 19.28
C ARG A 518 17.39 12.37 19.12
N LEU A 519 17.40 11.89 17.90
CA LEU A 519 17.63 10.49 17.54
C LEU A 519 19.10 10.23 17.24
N ASP A 520 19.61 9.05 17.59
CA ASP A 520 20.88 8.55 17.09
C ASP A 520 20.69 8.06 15.66
N MET A 521 21.41 8.68 14.71
CA MET A 521 21.24 8.40 13.27
C MET A 521 21.54 6.95 12.93
N ASP A 522 22.66 6.43 13.44
CA ASP A 522 23.14 5.09 13.05
C ASP A 522 22.24 4.00 13.66
N GLU A 523 21.83 4.16 14.92
CA GLU A 523 20.92 3.24 15.60
C GLU A 523 19.57 3.17 14.89
N GLU A 524 18.96 4.33 14.58
CA GLU A 524 17.61 4.36 14.03
C GLU A 524 17.57 3.95 12.56
N ILE A 525 18.59 4.25 11.78
CA ILE A 525 18.74 3.74 10.41
C ILE A 525 18.85 2.21 10.42
N ALA A 526 19.69 1.66 11.29
CA ALA A 526 19.85 0.21 11.43
C ALA A 526 18.55 -0.46 11.88
N TYR A 527 17.81 0.16 12.81
CA TYR A 527 16.49 -0.32 13.22
C TYR A 527 15.52 -0.42 12.03
N ILE A 528 15.34 0.67 11.26
CA ILE A 528 14.41 0.68 10.12
C ILE A 528 14.84 -0.39 9.09
N GLN A 529 16.13 -0.48 8.77
CA GLN A 529 16.65 -1.48 7.83
C GLN A 529 16.39 -2.91 8.30
N SER A 530 16.54 -3.18 9.60
CA SER A 530 16.26 -4.50 10.18
C SER A 530 14.78 -4.90 10.03
N GLN A 531 13.88 -3.93 10.22
CA GLN A 531 12.43 -4.17 10.07
C GLN A 531 12.01 -4.36 8.61
N MET A 532 12.66 -3.71 7.67
CA MET A 532 12.45 -3.94 6.24
C MET A 532 12.85 -5.37 5.84
N THR A 533 13.99 -5.84 6.33
CA THR A 533 14.47 -7.20 6.07
C THR A 533 13.67 -8.28 6.80
N ALA A 534 13.07 -7.96 7.95
CA ALA A 534 12.16 -8.86 8.68
C ALA A 534 10.88 -9.18 7.90
N GLY A 535 10.50 -8.33 6.93
CA GLY A 535 9.40 -8.62 5.97
C GLY A 535 9.78 -9.58 4.84
N LYS A 536 11.07 -9.87 4.61
CA LYS A 536 11.45 -11.08 3.89
C LYS A 536 10.82 -12.23 4.67
N PRO A 537 10.19 -13.25 4.00
CA PRO A 537 10.13 -14.54 4.64
C PRO A 537 11.56 -14.70 5.18
N GLN A 538 11.71 -14.68 6.50
CA GLN A 538 12.97 -15.14 7.03
C GLN A 538 13.20 -16.44 6.23
N GLU A 539 14.14 -16.44 5.28
CA GLU A 539 15.05 -17.53 5.35
C GLU A 539 15.31 -17.55 6.84
N LYS A 540 14.64 -18.44 7.55
CA LYS A 540 15.06 -18.81 8.87
C LYS A 540 16.52 -19.02 8.59
N GLU A 541 17.40 -18.06 8.97
CA GLU A 541 18.72 -18.48 9.34
C GLU A 541 18.39 -19.55 10.36
N TRP A 542 18.36 -20.73 9.86
CA TRP A 542 18.53 -21.91 10.61
C TRP A 542 19.97 -21.81 11.10
N ILE A 543 20.19 -20.85 12.02
CA ILE A 543 21.26 -21.01 13.00
C ILE A 543 20.65 -22.10 13.88
N PRO A 544 21.13 -23.33 13.79
CA PRO A 544 20.77 -24.28 14.80
C PRO A 544 21.25 -23.59 16.10
N GLU A 545 20.34 -23.23 17.04
CA GLU A 545 20.68 -23.53 18.42
C GLU A 545 21.34 -24.90 18.33
N GLU A 546 22.50 -25.06 18.91
CA GLU A 546 23.22 -26.36 18.93
C GLU A 546 22.23 -27.45 19.28
N VAL A 547 21.40 -27.84 18.33
CA VAL A 547 20.66 -29.09 18.35
C VAL A 547 21.76 -30.09 18.01
N GLU A 548 22.26 -30.80 19.01
CA GLU A 548 22.93 -32.04 18.77
C GLU A 548 22.00 -32.86 17.87
N LEU A 549 22.18 -32.75 16.54
CA LEU A 549 21.61 -33.67 15.58
C LEU A 549 22.25 -35.03 15.94
N LYS A 550 21.49 -35.88 16.63
CA LYS A 550 21.90 -37.25 16.85
C LYS A 550 21.93 -37.96 15.50
N SER A 551 23.05 -37.82 14.82
CA SER A 551 23.37 -38.65 13.67
C SER A 551 23.76 -40.05 14.20
N GLU A 552 23.13 -41.10 13.67
CA GLU A 552 23.55 -42.49 13.94
C GLU A 552 24.84 -42.86 13.23
N LYS A 553 25.39 -41.97 12.41
CA LYS A 553 26.59 -42.16 11.59
C LYS A 553 27.57 -41.04 11.83
N ASP A 554 28.84 -41.34 11.63
CA ASP A 554 29.93 -40.36 11.69
C ASP A 554 29.71 -39.25 10.63
N GLU A 555 30.16 -38.03 10.95
CA GLU A 555 30.16 -36.90 10.03
C GLU A 555 31.03 -37.23 8.82
N ILE A 556 30.56 -36.82 7.63
CA ILE A 556 31.32 -36.91 6.39
C ILE A 556 31.58 -35.50 5.84
N LYS A 557 32.69 -35.34 5.10
CA LYS A 557 32.97 -34.09 4.40
C LYS A 557 32.12 -33.98 3.12
N PHE A 558 31.89 -32.77 2.67
CA PHE A 558 31.15 -32.51 1.42
C PHE A 558 31.74 -33.29 0.24
N GLU A 559 33.07 -33.34 0.11
CA GLU A 559 33.76 -34.10 -0.94
C GLU A 559 33.55 -35.59 -0.88
N GLU A 560 33.08 -36.14 0.25
CA GLU A 560 32.72 -37.54 0.38
C GLU A 560 31.30 -37.79 -0.09
N PHE A 561 30.38 -36.85 0.22
CA PHE A 561 29.01 -36.88 -0.27
C PHE A 561 28.96 -36.62 -1.76
N ASP A 562 29.73 -35.67 -2.29
CA ASP A 562 29.83 -35.30 -3.71
C ASP A 562 30.24 -36.45 -4.65
N LYS A 563 30.80 -37.52 -4.07
CA LYS A 563 31.08 -38.79 -4.80
C LYS A 563 29.85 -39.64 -5.01
N VAL A 564 28.74 -39.35 -4.33
CA VAL A 564 27.50 -40.14 -4.44
C VAL A 564 26.63 -39.52 -5.54
N GLU A 565 26.37 -40.29 -6.59
CA GLU A 565 25.50 -39.83 -7.67
C GLU A 565 24.07 -40.32 -7.43
N ILE A 566 23.17 -39.41 -7.14
CA ILE A 566 21.75 -39.70 -6.98
C ILE A 566 21.03 -39.29 -8.28
N ARG A 567 20.20 -40.20 -8.83
CA ARG A 567 19.45 -39.98 -10.07
C ARG A 567 17.98 -40.27 -9.93
N VAL A 568 17.21 -39.64 -10.83
CA VAL A 568 15.80 -39.96 -11.06
C VAL A 568 15.69 -41.17 -11.97
N ALA A 569 14.95 -42.20 -11.52
CA ALA A 569 14.73 -43.42 -12.30
C ALA A 569 13.26 -43.82 -12.29
N GLU A 570 12.69 -44.12 -13.45
CA GLU A 570 11.31 -44.57 -13.60
C GLU A 570 11.23 -46.10 -13.48
N VAL A 571 10.31 -46.60 -12.67
CA VAL A 571 10.04 -48.01 -12.53
C VAL A 571 9.31 -48.56 -13.78
N LYS A 572 9.98 -49.34 -14.61
CA LYS A 572 9.39 -50.03 -15.75
C LYS A 572 8.72 -51.32 -15.39
N GLU A 573 9.38 -52.11 -14.54
CA GLU A 573 8.87 -53.40 -14.04
C GLU A 573 9.32 -53.59 -12.59
N VAL A 574 8.50 -54.26 -11.81
CA VAL A 574 8.85 -54.74 -10.47
C VAL A 574 8.23 -56.09 -10.22
N GLU A 575 8.98 -57.00 -9.62
CA GLU A 575 8.53 -58.34 -9.31
C GLU A 575 9.12 -58.81 -7.98
N ARG A 576 8.43 -59.79 -7.34
CA ARG A 576 8.95 -60.46 -6.16
C ARG A 576 10.02 -61.49 -6.56
N VAL A 577 11.06 -61.59 -5.76
CA VAL A 577 12.09 -62.59 -5.96
C VAL A 577 11.63 -63.90 -5.34
N GLU A 578 11.33 -64.94 -6.16
CA GLU A 578 10.75 -66.22 -5.73
C GLU A 578 11.46 -66.93 -4.54
N SER A 579 12.74 -66.65 -4.36
CA SER A 579 13.57 -67.26 -3.30
C SER A 579 13.80 -66.31 -2.11
N SER A 580 13.01 -65.23 -1.96
CA SER A 580 13.15 -64.25 -0.87
C SER A 580 11.87 -63.52 -0.56
N ASP A 581 11.39 -63.62 0.66
CA ASP A 581 10.22 -62.89 1.15
C ASP A 581 10.51 -61.38 1.37
N LYS A 582 11.78 -60.96 1.28
CA LYS A 582 12.23 -59.58 1.57
C LYS A 582 12.54 -58.75 0.35
N LEU A 583 12.79 -59.37 -0.80
CA LEU A 583 13.35 -58.70 -1.96
C LEU A 583 12.31 -58.46 -3.06
N LEU A 584 12.30 -57.18 -3.54
CA LEU A 584 11.72 -56.83 -4.86
C LEU A 584 12.86 -56.63 -5.85
N ARG A 585 12.66 -57.10 -7.09
CA ARG A 585 13.52 -56.84 -8.23
C ARG A 585 12.89 -55.77 -9.10
N PHE A 586 13.59 -54.69 -9.29
CA PHE A 586 13.20 -53.55 -10.11
C PHE A 586 13.95 -53.57 -11.43
N ARG A 587 13.25 -53.15 -12.52
CA ARG A 587 13.81 -52.69 -13.75
C ARG A 587 13.49 -51.23 -13.92
N LEU A 588 14.53 -50.40 -13.98
CA LEU A 588 14.45 -48.97 -13.85
C LEU A 588 15.09 -48.27 -15.05
N ASP A 589 14.40 -47.32 -15.67
CA ASP A 589 14.97 -46.39 -16.63
C ASP A 589 15.58 -45.20 -15.90
N ALA A 590 16.91 -45.18 -15.83
CA ALA A 590 17.69 -44.11 -15.19
C ALA A 590 18.38 -43.18 -16.21
N GLY A 591 17.91 -43.18 -17.46
CA GLY A 591 18.50 -42.34 -18.54
C GLY A 591 19.82 -42.86 -19.11
N ASP A 592 20.23 -44.11 -18.83
CA ASP A 592 21.49 -44.70 -19.27
C ASP A 592 21.41 -45.27 -20.69
N GLY A 593 20.25 -45.30 -21.32
CA GLY A 593 19.98 -45.98 -22.59
C GLY A 593 19.68 -47.46 -22.45
N GLU A 594 19.96 -48.07 -21.30
CA GLU A 594 19.59 -49.45 -20.92
C GLU A 594 18.97 -49.42 -19.50
N ASP A 595 17.97 -50.30 -19.29
CA ASP A 595 17.30 -50.39 -18.00
C ASP A 595 18.25 -51.01 -16.93
N ARG A 596 18.28 -50.39 -15.76
CA ARG A 596 19.03 -50.88 -14.60
C ARG A 596 18.22 -51.91 -13.83
N GLN A 597 18.90 -52.97 -13.39
CA GLN A 597 18.34 -53.89 -12.42
C GLN A 597 18.79 -53.49 -11.01
N ILE A 598 17.82 -53.24 -10.09
CA ILE A 598 18.10 -53.01 -8.68
C ILE A 598 17.25 -53.95 -7.83
N LEU A 599 17.88 -54.54 -6.83
CA LEU A 599 17.20 -55.35 -5.81
C LEU A 599 17.10 -54.53 -4.52
N SER A 600 15.88 -54.43 -3.96
CA SER A 600 15.63 -53.72 -2.72
C SER A 600 14.88 -54.57 -1.70
N GLY A 601 15.24 -54.47 -0.43
CA GLY A 601 14.69 -55.22 0.70
C GLY A 601 13.32 -54.77 1.20
N ILE A 602 12.49 -54.21 0.37
CA ILE A 602 11.27 -53.51 0.74
C ILE A 602 9.97 -54.28 0.49
N ALA A 603 10.05 -55.56 0.10
CA ALA A 603 8.89 -56.42 -0.25
C ALA A 603 7.82 -56.51 0.87
N LYS A 604 8.23 -56.41 2.13
CA LYS A 604 7.32 -56.43 3.30
C LYS A 604 6.40 -55.21 3.32
N PHE A 605 6.90 -54.08 2.85
CA PHE A 605 6.19 -52.78 2.92
C PHE A 605 5.31 -52.50 1.70
N TYR A 606 5.50 -53.27 0.63
CA TYR A 606 4.73 -53.17 -0.60
C TYR A 606 4.04 -54.50 -0.93
N PRO A 607 2.91 -54.80 -0.26
CA PRO A 607 2.15 -56.01 -0.53
C PRO A 607 1.68 -56.15 -1.98
N ASN A 608 1.35 -55.01 -2.62
CA ASN A 608 1.07 -54.92 -4.03
C ASN A 608 2.20 -54.12 -4.71
N GLU A 609 3.26 -54.81 -5.10
CA GLU A 609 4.44 -54.20 -5.71
C GLU A 609 4.12 -53.46 -7.05
N GLN A 610 3.03 -53.82 -7.73
CA GLN A 610 2.64 -53.20 -9.02
C GLN A 610 2.29 -51.74 -8.87
N GLU A 611 1.95 -51.25 -7.68
CA GLU A 611 1.70 -49.83 -7.42
C GLU A 611 2.94 -48.92 -7.61
N LEU A 612 4.13 -49.55 -7.66
CA LEU A 612 5.39 -48.84 -7.88
C LEU A 612 5.71 -48.63 -9.38
N VAL A 613 5.06 -49.37 -10.27
CA VAL A 613 5.27 -49.23 -11.73
C VAL A 613 4.84 -47.89 -12.20
N GLY A 614 5.67 -47.23 -13.02
CA GLY A 614 5.46 -45.86 -13.53
C GLY A 614 5.83 -44.73 -12.57
N LYS A 615 6.14 -45.04 -11.29
CA LYS A 615 6.66 -44.04 -10.35
C LYS A 615 8.11 -43.73 -10.68
N LYS A 616 8.48 -42.45 -10.46
CA LYS A 616 9.86 -41.97 -10.54
C LYS A 616 10.46 -41.96 -9.12
N LEU A 617 11.56 -42.71 -8.97
CA LEU A 617 12.23 -42.90 -7.70
C LEU A 617 13.61 -42.26 -7.70
N GLN A 618 14.12 -41.97 -6.51
CA GLN A 618 15.49 -41.56 -6.30
C GLN A 618 16.36 -42.82 -6.10
N ILE A 619 17.44 -42.91 -6.87
CA ILE A 619 18.39 -44.01 -6.75
C ILE A 619 19.83 -43.52 -6.58
N VAL A 620 20.64 -44.18 -5.80
CA VAL A 620 22.10 -44.06 -5.85
C VAL A 620 22.60 -44.82 -7.06
N ALA A 621 23.10 -44.14 -8.08
CA ALA A 621 23.36 -44.68 -9.40
C ALA A 621 24.79 -45.19 -9.61
N ASN A 622 25.78 -44.66 -8.84
CA ASN A 622 27.20 -44.97 -9.03
C ASN A 622 27.75 -46.00 -8.02
N LEU A 623 26.89 -46.75 -7.36
CA LEU A 623 27.32 -47.84 -6.54
C LEU A 623 27.89 -48.99 -7.38
N LYS A 624 29.00 -49.59 -6.92
CA LYS A 624 29.57 -50.76 -7.58
C LYS A 624 28.55 -51.91 -7.64
N PRO A 625 28.27 -52.47 -8.84
CA PRO A 625 27.31 -53.57 -9.00
C PRO A 625 27.59 -54.72 -8.07
N ARG A 626 26.52 -55.18 -7.36
CA ARG A 626 26.62 -56.23 -6.36
C ARG A 626 25.84 -57.46 -6.79
N LYS A 627 26.50 -58.63 -6.78
CA LYS A 627 25.84 -59.94 -6.96
C LYS A 627 25.00 -60.29 -5.73
N MET A 628 23.73 -60.58 -5.94
CA MET A 628 22.80 -60.99 -4.90
C MET A 628 22.17 -62.34 -5.26
N MET A 629 21.97 -63.20 -4.26
CA MET A 629 21.33 -64.52 -4.42
C MET A 629 22.03 -65.42 -5.50
N LYS A 630 23.33 -65.22 -5.78
CA LYS A 630 24.12 -65.91 -6.83
C LYS A 630 23.61 -65.75 -8.28
N LYS A 631 22.36 -65.21 -8.48
CA LYS A 631 21.67 -65.13 -9.76
C LYS A 631 21.50 -63.69 -10.27
N TYR A 632 21.34 -62.72 -9.38
CA TYR A 632 20.99 -61.33 -9.76
C TYR A 632 22.17 -60.37 -9.51
N VAL A 633 22.18 -59.25 -10.26
CA VAL A 633 23.15 -58.15 -10.08
C VAL A 633 22.37 -56.90 -9.80
N SER A 634 22.53 -56.28 -8.62
CA SER A 634 21.99 -54.99 -8.29
C SER A 634 22.92 -53.89 -8.75
N GLN A 635 22.46 -52.92 -9.55
CA GLN A 635 23.22 -51.85 -10.20
C GLN A 635 22.91 -50.50 -9.59
N GLY A 636 22.68 -50.43 -8.29
CA GLY A 636 22.35 -49.22 -7.54
C GLY A 636 21.57 -49.52 -6.27
N MET A 637 21.05 -48.49 -5.65
CA MET A 637 20.23 -48.59 -4.44
C MET A 637 19.05 -47.61 -4.56
N ILE A 638 17.83 -48.08 -4.30
CA ILE A 638 16.64 -47.22 -4.17
C ILE A 638 16.68 -46.53 -2.81
N LEU A 639 16.45 -45.20 -2.80
CA LEU A 639 16.35 -44.44 -1.57
C LEU A 639 14.95 -44.57 -0.97
N SER A 640 14.89 -44.79 0.32
CA SER A 640 13.65 -44.92 1.10
C SER A 640 13.81 -44.27 2.47
N ALA A 641 12.71 -43.74 3.00
CA ALA A 641 12.60 -43.26 4.37
C ALA A 641 11.93 -44.35 5.23
N GLU A 642 12.53 -44.67 6.36
CA GLU A 642 12.02 -45.66 7.33
C GLU A 642 11.78 -45.01 8.68
N HIS A 643 10.60 -45.27 9.26
CA HIS A 643 10.28 -44.83 10.61
C HIS A 643 9.42 -45.86 11.32
N GLY A 644 9.98 -46.51 12.33
CA GLY A 644 9.33 -47.62 13.04
C GLY A 644 9.04 -48.80 12.09
N ASP A 645 7.77 -49.18 12.00
CA ASP A 645 7.32 -50.29 11.12
C ASP A 645 6.86 -49.79 9.73
N GLN A 646 7.11 -48.54 9.37
CA GLN A 646 6.74 -47.95 8.08
C GLN A 646 7.98 -47.66 7.23
N LEU A 647 7.89 -47.93 5.93
CA LEU A 647 8.89 -47.54 4.94
C LEU A 647 8.20 -47.01 3.68
N THR A 648 8.70 -45.91 3.15
CA THR A 648 8.26 -45.39 1.86
C THR A 648 9.45 -45.11 0.96
N VAL A 649 9.32 -45.43 -0.34
CA VAL A 649 10.33 -45.03 -1.33
C VAL A 649 10.24 -43.51 -1.61
N LEU A 650 11.39 -42.87 -1.82
CA LEU A 650 11.43 -41.45 -2.15
C LEU A 650 11.08 -41.29 -3.62
N THR A 651 9.95 -40.58 -3.88
CA THR A 651 9.45 -40.33 -5.22
C THR A 651 9.85 -38.91 -5.68
N VAL A 652 9.87 -38.71 -7.01
CA VAL A 652 10.11 -37.45 -7.67
C VAL A 652 8.91 -37.12 -8.54
N ASP A 653 8.67 -35.83 -8.76
CA ASP A 653 7.59 -35.36 -9.64
C ASP A 653 7.67 -36.01 -11.02
N PRO A 654 6.56 -36.53 -11.57
CA PRO A 654 6.53 -37.22 -12.85
C PRO A 654 7.06 -36.40 -14.03
N SER A 655 7.04 -35.05 -13.95
CA SER A 655 7.56 -34.18 -15.00
C SER A 655 9.09 -34.15 -15.11
N VAL A 656 9.81 -34.56 -14.05
CA VAL A 656 11.28 -34.56 -14.05
C VAL A 656 11.80 -35.66 -14.97
N PRO A 657 12.69 -35.38 -15.95
CA PRO A 657 13.22 -36.40 -16.87
C PRO A 657 13.96 -37.53 -16.17
N ASN A 658 13.86 -38.76 -16.72
CA ASN A 658 14.65 -39.86 -16.25
C ASN A 658 16.16 -39.62 -16.45
N GLY A 659 16.99 -39.96 -15.48
CA GLY A 659 18.42 -39.68 -15.50
C GLY A 659 18.81 -38.30 -14.96
N SER A 660 17.86 -37.43 -14.59
CA SER A 660 18.17 -36.17 -13.91
C SER A 660 18.97 -36.41 -12.64
N ILE A 661 20.03 -35.66 -12.45
CA ILE A 661 20.89 -35.72 -11.25
C ILE A 661 20.22 -34.93 -10.12
N ILE A 662 20.22 -35.49 -8.93
CA ILE A 662 19.75 -34.88 -7.70
C ILE A 662 20.98 -34.43 -6.91
N GLY A 663 21.13 -33.11 -6.67
CA GLY A 663 22.25 -32.54 -5.96
C GLY A 663 21.83 -31.53 -4.91
#